data_0c4ba3cb06b10a201b01c04b634259ea
#
_entry.id   0c4ba3cb06b10a201b01c04b634259ea
#
_cell.length_a   1.000
_cell.length_b   1.000
_cell.length_c   1.000
_cell.angle_alpha   90.00
_cell.angle_beta   90.00
_cell.angle_gamma   90.00
#
_symmetry.space_group_name_H-M   'P 1'
#
loop_
_entity.id
_entity.type
_entity.pdbx_description
1 polymer ?
#
loop_
_entity_poly.entity_id
_entity_poly.type
_entity_poly.pdbx_seq_one_letter_code
_entity_poly.pdbx_strand_id
1 'polypeptide(L)'
;MPTARPHWSLWMALSIAIGSGLAQPLVCRAADDAPVFEDRLAGVLQQRCDKCHGAETQKGAFALHTAAALRKGSETGPVFTPGQPDDSRLYEVVSSGEMPPRGEPRLTADEQQLLHDWLLGGAKFRESSSTPDQVSQDAVLPIFWLRCTVCHGGRRREAGLDLRTRESALRGGQGGPAIVPGDPGSSLVLKRMQAGEMPPKDQLTLAMVKPLEPAEIDTVARWIEQGAPEVPVPDDRAGQPDDPLVRPADRAFWAFQPPQRPSLPHPGQRDAVRTPIDLFLLEKLEEQQLSFAPSAAPETLLRRASFDLTGLPPAPEDLALFEAELRDLPDQGWDALWSRWVERLLASPRYGERWGRHWLDVAGYADCEGRREQHLPRPFVWKYRDYVIRSLNADKPYDQFLREQLAGDDLVDYRQATEITPEIEDHLVATAFLRMAPDPTWANLTGFVPDRLEVIADSLDVLGSGVMGLTFKCARCHSHKFDPLPQRDYYRLAAIFKGAWDEHNWLKPETTGYGGALNAGLAERLLPQVNSAERRQWEQSVAALDQQLATLQQQPPSPERDEQIRRLTASKPREPRLFALWDHGDPSPTWIYRRGDYQNPGPPVQPGVPAVLDEPGRPFQPGPPYPGAVSTGRRLAFANWLTRPDHPLTARVIVNRVWHHHFGQGLVRTLGNFGTMGDRPSHPELLDWLACEFVDRGWSLKELHRLILNSTAWRQSSEVSPAARERDPDRRLVSRQALRRLDAEQLSDTLRLASGELDPRPFGPADGVRIHPDGLVTAGSRRGLYAQQLRKFPVTLLDSFDLPQMNPNCLARSESLVAPQALHLLNDAGVRQLARQAAQRVVGLDREMALASLVRRFLGRSATPEEWDLLRQHHAGLLAELRQQPDLPPAEAERQALTTVAHGLLNSALFLYVD
;
A
#
# COMPACT_ATOMS: atom_id res chain seq x y z
N MET A 1 -29.18 -50.43 -9.37
CA MET A 1 -29.62 -51.73 -8.78
C MET A 1 -28.39 -52.50 -8.40
N PRO A 2 -28.42 -53.28 -7.32
CA PRO A 2 -28.63 -52.86 -5.90
C PRO A 2 -27.57 -53.44 -4.95
N THR A 3 -27.69 -53.01 -3.65
CA THR A 3 -27.44 -53.73 -2.37
C THR A 3 -25.98 -53.94 -1.96
N ALA A 4 -25.55 -53.85 -0.71
CA ALA A 4 -26.21 -53.99 0.59
C ALA A 4 -25.30 -53.45 1.69
N ARG A 5 -25.89 -52.95 2.77
CA ARG A 5 -25.28 -52.86 4.10
C ARG A 5 -25.21 -54.24 4.76
N PRO A 6 -24.38 -54.45 5.79
CA PRO A 6 -24.98 -54.88 7.04
C PRO A 6 -24.55 -54.13 8.30
N HIS A 7 -25.49 -54.04 9.23
CA HIS A 7 -25.43 -53.75 10.64
C HIS A 7 -24.53 -54.74 11.43
N TRP A 8 -24.06 -54.31 12.62
CA TRP A 8 -24.14 -55.08 13.89
C TRP A 8 -23.79 -54.14 15.06
N SER A 9 -24.55 -54.03 15.94
CA SER A 9 -25.12 -53.75 17.24
C SER A 9 -24.28 -54.20 18.43
N LEU A 10 -24.36 -53.34 19.46
CA LEU A 10 -24.40 -53.52 20.95
C LEU A 10 -23.31 -54.37 21.64
N TRP A 11 -22.73 -53.78 22.68
CA TRP A 11 -22.83 -54.31 24.05
C TRP A 11 -22.68 -53.19 25.11
N MET A 12 -23.63 -53.14 26.08
CA MET A 12 -23.68 -52.40 27.30
C MET A 12 -22.68 -52.97 28.34
N ALA A 13 -22.06 -52.11 29.13
CA ALA A 13 -21.67 -52.45 30.48
C ALA A 13 -21.86 -51.23 31.37
N LEU A 14 -22.78 -51.39 32.30
CA LEU A 14 -23.18 -50.56 33.41
C LEU A 14 -22.12 -50.63 34.53
N SER A 15 -21.59 -49.50 35.00
CA SER A 15 -20.91 -49.45 36.30
C SER A 15 -21.39 -48.18 37.03
N ILE A 16 -22.17 -48.41 38.10
CA ILE A 16 -22.61 -47.45 39.07
C ILE A 16 -21.44 -47.11 40.00
N ALA A 17 -21.06 -45.83 40.08
CA ALA A 17 -20.30 -45.30 41.21
C ALA A 17 -21.03 -44.07 41.76
N ILE A 18 -21.55 -44.24 42.96
CA ILE A 18 -22.12 -43.21 43.83
C ILE A 18 -20.96 -42.36 44.37
N GLY A 19 -20.99 -41.08 44.10
CA GLY A 19 -20.02 -40.11 44.64
C GLY A 19 -20.66 -38.75 44.83
N SER A 20 -21.07 -38.52 46.04
CA SER A 20 -21.36 -37.28 46.80
C SER A 20 -21.35 -35.96 46.00
N GLY A 21 -22.54 -35.43 45.82
CA GLY A 21 -22.79 -34.05 45.38
C GLY A 21 -22.24 -33.04 46.39
N LEU A 22 -21.33 -32.22 45.95
CA LEU A 22 -21.08 -30.90 46.53
C LEU A 22 -21.88 -29.89 45.71
N ALA A 23 -22.97 -29.43 46.28
CA ALA A 23 -23.70 -28.26 45.79
C ALA A 23 -22.76 -27.05 45.79
N GLN A 24 -22.39 -26.58 44.63
CA GLN A 24 -21.79 -25.25 44.50
C GLN A 24 -22.86 -24.21 44.85
N PRO A 25 -22.58 -23.24 45.73
CA PRO A 25 -23.52 -22.17 46.02
C PRO A 25 -23.73 -21.35 44.74
N LEU A 26 -24.99 -21.15 44.37
CA LEU A 26 -25.40 -20.07 43.45
C LEU A 26 -24.85 -18.77 44.03
N VAL A 27 -23.78 -18.28 43.47
CA VAL A 27 -23.30 -16.91 43.71
C VAL A 27 -24.34 -16.00 43.05
N CYS A 28 -25.22 -15.41 43.88
CA CYS A 28 -25.98 -14.23 43.47
C CYS A 28 -24.96 -13.17 43.03
N ARG A 29 -24.76 -12.98 41.72
CA ARG A 29 -24.08 -11.80 41.21
C ARG A 29 -24.88 -10.58 41.66
N ALA A 30 -24.20 -9.65 42.31
CA ALA A 30 -24.79 -8.38 42.70
C ALA A 30 -25.35 -7.64 41.47
N ALA A 31 -26.49 -6.99 41.64
CA ALA A 31 -27.22 -6.29 40.57
C ALA A 31 -26.43 -5.12 39.89
N ASP A 32 -25.26 -4.81 40.41
CA ASP A 32 -24.40 -3.74 39.88
C ASP A 32 -23.47 -4.16 38.73
N ASP A 33 -23.35 -5.46 38.44
CA ASP A 33 -22.43 -6.01 37.40
C ASP A 33 -23.14 -6.40 36.10
N ALA A 34 -24.40 -5.96 35.89
CA ALA A 34 -25.17 -6.29 34.70
C ALA A 34 -24.64 -5.51 33.47
N PRO A 35 -24.47 -6.19 32.30
CA PRO A 35 -23.97 -5.52 31.08
C PRO A 35 -24.89 -4.35 30.69
N VAL A 36 -24.27 -3.27 30.17
CA VAL A 36 -24.97 -2.13 29.59
C VAL A 36 -25.07 -2.34 28.08
N PHE A 37 -26.19 -1.99 27.48
CA PHE A 37 -26.49 -2.22 26.06
C PHE A 37 -25.38 -1.70 25.13
N GLU A 38 -24.94 -0.46 25.34
CA GLU A 38 -23.97 0.24 24.48
C GLU A 38 -22.55 -0.31 24.61
N ASP A 39 -22.22 -1.06 25.66
CA ASP A 39 -20.83 -1.50 25.88
C ASP A 39 -20.43 -2.64 24.94
N ARG A 40 -21.26 -3.68 24.82
CA ARG A 40 -20.98 -4.84 23.97
C ARG A 40 -22.16 -5.32 23.15
N LEU A 41 -23.37 -5.28 23.71
CA LEU A 41 -24.55 -5.87 23.11
C LEU A 41 -24.98 -5.12 21.83
N ALA A 42 -24.86 -3.79 21.80
CA ALA A 42 -25.16 -2.99 20.62
C ALA A 42 -24.31 -3.41 19.41
N GLY A 43 -23.01 -3.64 19.62
CA GLY A 43 -22.11 -4.12 18.57
C GLY A 43 -22.46 -5.51 18.05
N VAL A 44 -22.82 -6.43 18.94
CA VAL A 44 -23.29 -7.78 18.57
C VAL A 44 -24.56 -7.72 17.74
N LEU A 45 -25.56 -6.97 18.19
CA LEU A 45 -26.83 -6.85 17.48
C LEU A 45 -26.67 -6.14 16.13
N GLN A 46 -25.81 -5.13 16.05
CA GLN A 46 -25.46 -4.51 14.77
C GLN A 46 -24.85 -5.51 13.81
N GLN A 47 -23.89 -6.31 14.23
CA GLN A 47 -23.23 -7.28 13.34
C GLN A 47 -24.16 -8.38 12.84
N ARG A 48 -25.12 -8.82 13.68
CA ARG A 48 -25.95 -10.00 13.41
C ARG A 48 -27.33 -9.66 12.86
N CYS A 49 -27.87 -8.48 13.15
CA CYS A 49 -29.27 -8.15 12.90
C CYS A 49 -29.49 -6.91 12.03
N ASP A 50 -28.50 -5.99 11.92
CA ASP A 50 -28.66 -4.67 11.30
C ASP A 50 -29.05 -4.71 9.81
N LYS A 51 -28.63 -5.77 9.10
CA LYS A 51 -29.00 -6.00 7.70
C LYS A 51 -30.50 -5.99 7.46
N CYS A 52 -31.29 -6.48 8.44
CA CYS A 52 -32.75 -6.55 8.36
C CYS A 52 -33.47 -5.63 9.33
N HIS A 53 -32.83 -5.26 10.45
CA HIS A 53 -33.39 -4.48 11.55
C HIS A 53 -32.53 -3.24 11.88
N GLY A 54 -31.96 -2.62 10.84
CA GLY A 54 -31.12 -1.44 10.94
C GLY A 54 -31.86 -0.13 10.67
N ALA A 55 -31.11 0.92 10.35
CA ALA A 55 -31.68 2.22 10.04
C ALA A 55 -32.43 2.27 8.70
N GLU A 56 -31.89 1.59 7.69
CA GLU A 56 -32.45 1.60 6.33
C GLU A 56 -33.48 0.51 6.10
N THR A 57 -33.31 -0.65 6.73
CA THR A 57 -34.23 -1.78 6.58
C THR A 57 -34.82 -2.11 7.96
N GLN A 58 -36.11 -1.97 8.13
CA GLN A 58 -36.80 -2.22 9.40
C GLN A 58 -37.89 -3.26 9.20
N LYS A 59 -37.48 -4.52 8.98
CA LYS A 59 -38.46 -5.61 8.84
C LYS A 59 -39.28 -5.78 10.13
N GLY A 60 -40.62 -5.85 9.98
CA GLY A 60 -41.52 -5.85 11.12
C GLY A 60 -41.58 -4.52 11.88
N ALA A 61 -41.29 -3.39 11.18
CA ALA A 61 -41.16 -2.06 11.76
C ALA A 61 -40.29 -2.01 13.02
N PHE A 62 -39.28 -2.91 13.06
CA PHE A 62 -38.39 -3.09 14.18
C PHE A 62 -36.95 -2.76 13.82
N ALA A 63 -36.29 -2.01 14.68
CA ALA A 63 -34.90 -1.61 14.52
C ALA A 63 -34.08 -1.79 15.80
N LEU A 64 -32.82 -2.18 15.68
CA LEU A 64 -31.90 -2.52 16.76
C LEU A 64 -30.70 -1.57 16.86
N HIS A 65 -30.57 -0.64 15.91
CA HIS A 65 -29.35 0.17 15.72
C HIS A 65 -29.15 1.26 16.81
N THR A 66 -30.19 1.56 17.61
CA THR A 66 -30.09 2.50 18.72
C THR A 66 -30.90 2.02 19.93
N ALA A 67 -30.50 2.46 21.13
CA ALA A 67 -31.26 2.22 22.36
C ALA A 67 -32.71 2.70 22.25
N ALA A 68 -32.94 3.86 21.63
CA ALA A 68 -34.28 4.42 21.41
C ALA A 68 -35.11 3.54 20.46
N ALA A 69 -34.50 3.07 19.35
CA ALA A 69 -35.17 2.20 18.40
C ALA A 69 -35.53 0.84 19.02
N LEU A 70 -34.63 0.26 19.82
CA LEU A 70 -34.86 -0.99 20.52
C LEU A 70 -36.00 -0.86 21.55
N ARG A 71 -36.01 0.24 22.33
CA ARG A 71 -37.10 0.53 23.32
C ARG A 71 -38.46 0.75 22.65
N LYS A 72 -38.48 1.28 21.40
CA LYS A 72 -39.72 1.48 20.65
C LYS A 72 -40.42 0.14 20.38
N GLY A 73 -39.66 -0.94 20.19
CA GLY A 73 -40.17 -2.27 19.86
C GLY A 73 -40.56 -2.44 18.40
N SER A 74 -41.44 -3.41 18.13
CA SER A 74 -41.94 -3.79 16.82
C SER A 74 -43.39 -3.40 16.58
N GLU A 75 -43.94 -3.69 15.40
CA GLU A 75 -45.39 -3.53 15.12
C GLU A 75 -46.29 -4.26 16.11
N THR A 76 -45.80 -5.34 16.71
CA THR A 76 -46.55 -6.18 17.66
C THR A 76 -46.33 -5.77 19.14
N GLY A 77 -45.55 -4.73 19.37
CA GLY A 77 -45.27 -4.21 20.70
C GLY A 77 -43.82 -4.35 21.17
N PRO A 78 -43.60 -4.27 22.52
CA PRO A 78 -42.25 -4.41 23.08
C PRO A 78 -41.63 -5.75 22.76
N VAL A 79 -40.35 -5.79 22.43
CA VAL A 79 -39.61 -6.99 22.02
C VAL A 79 -38.79 -7.60 23.17
N PHE A 80 -38.72 -6.93 24.32
CA PHE A 80 -38.07 -7.44 25.55
C PHE A 80 -38.74 -6.93 26.79
N THR A 81 -38.61 -7.71 27.85
CA THR A 81 -39.11 -7.39 29.21
C THR A 81 -37.91 -7.33 30.14
N PRO A 82 -37.57 -6.18 30.73
CA PRO A 82 -36.45 -6.06 31.65
C PRO A 82 -36.57 -7.00 32.84
N GLY A 83 -35.51 -7.71 33.19
CA GLY A 83 -35.48 -8.69 34.26
C GLY A 83 -36.02 -10.08 33.91
N GLN A 84 -36.59 -10.25 32.71
CA GLN A 84 -37.30 -11.48 32.32
C GLN A 84 -36.83 -11.94 30.90
N PRO A 85 -35.69 -12.63 30.81
CA PRO A 85 -35.18 -13.09 29.52
C PRO A 85 -36.15 -14.02 28.80
N ASP A 86 -36.76 -14.97 29.53
CA ASP A 86 -37.68 -15.97 28.96
C ASP A 86 -38.98 -15.37 28.41
N ASP A 87 -39.40 -14.23 28.99
CA ASP A 87 -40.56 -13.45 28.51
C ASP A 87 -40.20 -12.38 27.48
N SER A 88 -39.00 -12.40 26.99
CA SER A 88 -38.48 -11.44 26.00
C SER A 88 -38.44 -12.04 24.59
N ARG A 89 -39.34 -11.59 23.68
CA ARG A 89 -39.43 -12.08 22.31
C ARG A 89 -38.06 -12.01 21.58
N LEU A 90 -37.27 -10.98 21.85
CA LEU A 90 -35.93 -10.85 21.31
C LEU A 90 -35.02 -12.04 21.67
N TYR A 91 -35.08 -12.50 22.93
CA TYR A 91 -34.31 -13.64 23.40
C TYR A 91 -34.88 -14.96 22.87
N GLU A 92 -36.20 -15.11 22.89
CA GLU A 92 -36.90 -16.29 22.41
C GLU A 92 -36.53 -16.60 20.94
N VAL A 93 -36.58 -15.62 20.03
CA VAL A 93 -36.28 -15.84 18.58
C VAL A 93 -34.79 -16.10 18.32
N VAL A 94 -33.90 -15.56 19.17
CA VAL A 94 -32.46 -15.80 19.09
C VAL A 94 -32.10 -17.17 19.64
N SER A 95 -32.59 -17.54 20.80
CA SER A 95 -32.30 -18.82 21.47
C SER A 95 -32.92 -20.02 20.72
N SER A 96 -34.14 -19.88 20.19
CA SER A 96 -34.76 -20.89 19.32
C SER A 96 -34.08 -21.04 17.94
N GLY A 97 -33.27 -20.06 17.55
CA GLY A 97 -32.65 -20.00 16.24
C GLY A 97 -33.61 -19.62 15.10
N GLU A 98 -34.75 -19.01 15.42
CA GLU A 98 -35.65 -18.39 14.45
C GLU A 98 -34.99 -17.17 13.80
N MET A 99 -34.21 -16.40 14.60
CA MET A 99 -33.41 -15.25 14.16
C MET A 99 -31.94 -15.43 14.57
N PRO A 100 -31.02 -15.02 13.71
CA PRO A 100 -31.14 -14.64 12.27
C PRO A 100 -31.66 -15.81 11.41
N PRO A 101 -32.32 -15.50 10.26
CA PRO A 101 -32.89 -16.54 9.40
C PRO A 101 -31.80 -17.44 8.77
N ARG A 102 -32.20 -18.62 8.25
CA ARG A 102 -31.25 -19.56 7.65
C ARG A 102 -30.43 -18.91 6.53
N GLY A 103 -29.10 -19.06 6.63
CA GLY A 103 -28.15 -18.45 5.71
C GLY A 103 -27.47 -17.17 6.22
N GLU A 104 -27.93 -16.60 7.33
CA GLU A 104 -27.26 -15.47 8.00
C GLU A 104 -26.50 -15.96 9.25
N PRO A 105 -25.40 -15.26 9.63
CA PRO A 105 -24.56 -15.62 10.79
C PRO A 105 -25.38 -15.58 12.10
N ARG A 106 -25.45 -16.68 12.79
CA ARG A 106 -26.13 -16.80 14.09
C ARG A 106 -25.26 -16.22 15.23
N LEU A 107 -25.92 -15.86 16.32
CA LEU A 107 -25.23 -15.49 17.55
C LEU A 107 -24.50 -16.73 18.10
N THR A 108 -23.27 -16.52 18.57
CA THR A 108 -22.52 -17.53 19.33
C THR A 108 -23.17 -17.79 20.71
N ALA A 109 -22.79 -18.87 21.38
CA ALA A 109 -23.27 -19.15 22.72
C ALA A 109 -22.95 -18.02 23.68
N ASP A 110 -21.75 -17.43 23.60
CA ASP A 110 -21.33 -16.30 24.44
C ASP A 110 -22.13 -15.02 24.13
N GLU A 111 -22.44 -14.77 22.84
CA GLU A 111 -23.26 -13.63 22.43
C GLU A 111 -24.72 -13.79 22.89
N GLN A 112 -25.25 -15.02 22.88
CA GLN A 112 -26.57 -15.32 23.44
C GLN A 112 -26.60 -15.15 24.97
N GLN A 113 -25.55 -15.61 25.64
CA GLN A 113 -25.43 -15.43 27.08
C GLN A 113 -25.32 -13.95 27.44
N LEU A 114 -24.60 -13.14 26.67
CA LEU A 114 -24.52 -11.69 26.87
C LEU A 114 -25.89 -11.02 26.74
N LEU A 115 -26.69 -11.42 25.74
CA LEU A 115 -28.07 -10.94 25.59
C LEU A 115 -28.94 -11.34 26.78
N HIS A 116 -28.84 -12.59 27.22
CA HIS A 116 -29.55 -13.11 28.39
C HIS A 116 -29.19 -12.33 29.65
N ASP A 117 -27.90 -12.17 29.96
CA ASP A 117 -27.39 -11.47 31.13
C ASP A 117 -27.78 -9.98 31.15
N TRP A 118 -27.80 -9.33 29.98
CA TRP A 118 -28.30 -7.97 29.85
C TRP A 118 -29.79 -7.87 30.19
N LEU A 119 -30.61 -8.78 29.66
CA LEU A 119 -32.05 -8.82 29.96
C LEU A 119 -32.28 -9.11 31.45
N LEU A 120 -31.60 -10.12 31.98
CA LEU A 120 -31.71 -10.51 33.38
C LEU A 120 -31.28 -9.37 34.34
N GLY A 121 -30.26 -8.61 33.96
CA GLY A 121 -29.77 -7.45 34.68
C GLY A 121 -30.66 -6.20 34.57
N GLY A 122 -31.89 -6.35 34.03
CA GLY A 122 -32.86 -5.27 33.92
C GLY A 122 -32.75 -4.46 32.61
N ALA A 123 -32.10 -5.01 31.59
CA ALA A 123 -31.95 -4.39 30.27
C ALA A 123 -31.40 -2.95 30.37
N LYS A 124 -30.29 -2.79 31.09
CA LYS A 124 -29.68 -1.47 31.32
C LYS A 124 -29.16 -0.88 30.04
N PHE A 125 -29.50 0.37 29.82
CA PHE A 125 -28.91 1.22 28.77
C PHE A 125 -28.06 2.28 29.46
N ARG A 126 -27.01 2.72 28.76
CA ARG A 126 -26.25 3.89 29.23
C ARG A 126 -27.22 5.08 29.29
N GLU A 127 -27.40 5.65 30.48
CA GLU A 127 -28.16 6.89 30.58
C GLU A 127 -27.44 7.95 29.74
N SER A 128 -28.01 8.29 28.58
CA SER A 128 -27.60 9.49 27.88
C SER A 128 -28.00 10.65 28.79
N SER A 129 -27.01 11.38 29.25
CA SER A 129 -27.21 12.60 30.07
C SER A 129 -27.84 13.75 29.29
N SER A 130 -28.27 13.47 28.06
CA SER A 130 -29.01 14.43 27.21
C SER A 130 -30.50 14.10 27.27
N THR A 131 -31.32 15.02 27.78
CA THR A 131 -32.76 15.05 27.54
C THR A 131 -33.01 14.92 26.01
N PRO A 132 -34.08 14.28 25.53
CA PRO A 132 -34.33 14.08 24.10
C PRO A 132 -34.32 15.36 23.24
N ASP A 133 -34.42 16.54 23.86
CA ASP A 133 -34.37 17.85 23.20
C ASP A 133 -33.04 18.59 23.28
N GLN A 134 -32.02 18.02 23.94
CA GLN A 134 -30.74 18.71 24.11
C GLN A 134 -29.86 18.55 22.86
N VAL A 135 -29.60 19.67 22.17
CA VAL A 135 -28.65 19.72 21.06
C VAL A 135 -27.23 19.71 21.62
N SER A 136 -26.41 18.78 21.19
CA SER A 136 -25.01 18.67 21.61
C SER A 136 -24.08 19.37 20.61
N GLN A 137 -22.84 19.61 21.01
CA GLN A 137 -21.76 20.05 20.13
C GLN A 137 -21.57 19.14 18.93
N ASP A 138 -21.88 17.84 19.06
CA ASP A 138 -21.71 16.84 18.00
C ASP A 138 -22.69 17.04 16.84
N ALA A 139 -23.81 17.74 17.06
CA ALA A 139 -24.71 18.15 16.01
C ALA A 139 -24.31 19.49 15.36
N VAL A 140 -23.53 20.32 16.03
CA VAL A 140 -23.20 21.69 15.60
C VAL A 140 -21.81 21.77 14.94
N LEU A 141 -20.78 21.15 15.53
CA LEU A 141 -19.42 21.21 15.00
C LEU A 141 -19.33 20.72 13.54
N PRO A 142 -20.01 19.65 13.11
CA PRO A 142 -20.01 19.26 11.70
C PRO A 142 -20.55 20.35 10.76
N ILE A 143 -21.51 21.15 11.19
CA ILE A 143 -22.02 22.29 10.42
C ILE A 143 -20.88 23.30 10.22
N PHE A 144 -20.16 23.65 11.29
CA PHE A 144 -19.03 24.57 11.19
C PHE A 144 -17.91 24.01 10.30
N TRP A 145 -17.58 22.73 10.40
CA TRP A 145 -16.54 22.10 9.58
C TRP A 145 -16.89 22.09 8.11
N LEU A 146 -18.14 21.85 7.78
CA LEU A 146 -18.61 21.79 6.40
C LEU A 146 -18.82 23.18 5.77
N ARG A 147 -19.14 24.18 6.59
CA ARG A 147 -19.59 25.50 6.08
C ARG A 147 -18.59 26.63 6.37
N CYS A 148 -17.81 26.53 7.44
CA CYS A 148 -17.08 27.68 7.99
C CYS A 148 -15.55 27.51 8.04
N THR A 149 -15.04 26.33 8.39
CA THR A 149 -13.61 26.11 8.69
C THR A 149 -12.66 26.26 7.51
N VAL A 150 -13.18 26.31 6.30
CA VAL A 150 -12.39 26.67 5.11
C VAL A 150 -11.76 28.05 5.23
N CYS A 151 -12.46 28.99 5.86
CA CYS A 151 -12.00 30.34 6.12
C CYS A 151 -11.69 30.59 7.60
N HIS A 152 -12.37 29.88 8.51
CA HIS A 152 -12.27 30.04 9.96
C HIS A 152 -11.76 28.72 10.59
N GLY A 153 -10.63 28.24 10.14
CA GLY A 153 -10.03 26.98 10.55
C GLY A 153 -8.55 27.08 10.91
N GLY A 154 -7.82 25.99 10.81
CA GLY A 154 -6.41 25.94 11.19
C GLY A 154 -5.49 26.70 10.26
N ARG A 155 -5.70 26.61 8.94
CA ARG A 155 -4.85 27.23 7.91
C ARG A 155 -5.23 28.67 7.59
N ARG A 156 -6.53 28.93 7.49
CA ARG A 156 -7.09 30.28 7.32
C ARG A 156 -7.87 30.62 8.57
N ARG A 157 -7.55 31.74 9.19
CA ARG A 157 -8.22 32.30 10.38
C ARG A 157 -8.66 33.72 10.10
N GLU A 158 -9.57 33.85 9.15
CA GLU A 158 -10.08 35.18 8.81
C GLU A 158 -10.69 35.84 10.04
N ALA A 159 -10.36 37.10 10.26
CA ALA A 159 -10.67 37.84 11.48
C ALA A 159 -10.20 37.14 12.79
N GLY A 160 -9.16 36.30 12.71
CA GLY A 160 -8.64 35.58 13.87
C GLY A 160 -9.54 34.48 14.43
N LEU A 161 -10.65 34.16 13.74
CA LEU A 161 -11.66 33.21 14.21
C LEU A 161 -11.30 31.77 13.81
N ASP A 162 -11.44 30.83 14.76
CA ASP A 162 -11.29 29.40 14.57
C ASP A 162 -12.57 28.69 15.08
N LEU A 163 -13.27 28.00 14.19
CA LEU A 163 -14.54 27.30 14.47
C LEU A 163 -14.38 25.78 14.49
N ARG A 164 -13.17 25.24 14.58
CA ARG A 164 -12.92 23.80 14.59
C ARG A 164 -13.35 23.11 15.89
N THR A 165 -13.30 23.82 17.01
CA THR A 165 -13.67 23.29 18.33
C THR A 165 -14.65 24.23 19.04
N ARG A 166 -15.40 23.67 20.00
CA ARG A 166 -16.28 24.46 20.85
C ARG A 166 -15.50 25.55 21.60
N GLU A 167 -14.37 25.19 22.19
CA GLU A 167 -13.53 26.11 22.95
C GLU A 167 -13.05 27.30 22.09
N SER A 168 -12.53 27.02 20.88
CA SER A 168 -12.07 28.08 19.97
C SER A 168 -13.24 28.97 19.48
N ALA A 169 -14.42 28.41 19.25
CA ALA A 169 -15.61 29.15 18.89
C ALA A 169 -16.10 30.06 20.02
N LEU A 170 -16.05 29.61 21.28
CA LEU A 170 -16.36 30.42 22.46
C LEU A 170 -15.33 31.56 22.65
N ARG A 171 -14.06 31.32 22.39
CA ARG A 171 -13.00 32.34 22.45
C ARG A 171 -13.25 33.45 21.42
N GLY A 172 -13.76 33.10 20.24
CA GLY A 172 -14.08 34.01 19.14
C GLY A 172 -12.85 34.53 18.38
N GLY A 173 -13.04 35.69 17.72
CA GLY A 173 -12.03 36.32 16.88
C GLY A 173 -11.88 37.81 17.17
N GLN A 174 -11.38 38.60 16.20
CA GLN A 174 -11.19 40.05 16.33
C GLN A 174 -12.50 40.81 16.64
N GLY A 175 -13.66 40.28 16.26
CA GLY A 175 -14.99 40.87 16.55
C GLY A 175 -15.55 40.52 17.92
N GLY A 176 -14.82 39.80 18.76
CA GLY A 176 -15.28 39.29 20.06
C GLY A 176 -15.73 37.84 20.00
N PRO A 177 -16.43 37.35 21.05
CA PRO A 177 -16.93 35.97 21.10
C PRO A 177 -17.81 35.63 19.91
N ALA A 178 -17.55 34.53 19.22
CA ALA A 178 -18.40 34.10 18.14
C ALA A 178 -19.69 33.49 18.65
N ILE A 179 -19.66 32.88 19.84
CA ILE A 179 -20.77 32.24 20.53
C ILE A 179 -20.84 32.79 21.96
N VAL A 180 -22.03 33.21 22.38
CA VAL A 180 -22.34 33.58 23.77
C VAL A 180 -23.30 32.53 24.30
N PRO A 181 -22.88 31.60 25.19
CA PRO A 181 -23.74 30.55 25.71
C PRO A 181 -25.01 31.10 26.35
N GLY A 182 -26.16 30.58 25.98
CA GLY A 182 -27.48 30.99 26.45
C GLY A 182 -28.03 32.24 25.77
N ASP A 183 -27.27 32.92 24.91
CA ASP A 183 -27.72 34.15 24.24
C ASP A 183 -27.49 34.08 22.70
N PRO A 184 -28.44 33.50 21.97
CA PRO A 184 -28.42 33.49 20.50
C PRO A 184 -28.35 34.88 19.90
N GLY A 185 -29.04 35.86 20.54
CA GLY A 185 -29.14 37.24 20.08
C GLY A 185 -27.82 38.02 20.16
N SER A 186 -26.89 37.63 21.01
CA SER A 186 -25.54 38.23 21.12
C SER A 186 -24.46 37.43 20.40
N SER A 187 -24.77 36.20 19.94
CA SER A 187 -23.82 35.33 19.26
C SER A 187 -23.57 35.75 17.81
N LEU A 188 -22.38 36.26 17.55
CA LEU A 188 -22.00 36.83 16.26
C LEU A 188 -22.08 35.81 15.11
N VAL A 189 -21.71 34.58 15.33
CA VAL A 189 -21.79 33.51 14.31
C VAL A 189 -23.23 33.32 13.83
N LEU A 190 -24.18 33.24 14.76
CA LEU A 190 -25.58 33.04 14.42
C LEU A 190 -26.19 34.27 13.71
N LYS A 191 -25.89 35.49 14.16
CA LYS A 191 -26.31 36.72 13.48
C LYS A 191 -25.89 36.75 12.00
N ARG A 192 -24.63 36.42 11.73
CA ARG A 192 -24.11 36.41 10.36
C ARG A 192 -24.65 35.26 9.50
N MET A 193 -24.95 34.11 10.10
CA MET A 193 -25.63 33.00 9.43
C MET A 193 -27.04 33.38 9.05
N GLN A 194 -27.82 33.96 9.97
CA GLN A 194 -29.20 34.40 9.74
C GLN A 194 -29.29 35.55 8.74
N ALA A 195 -28.32 36.45 8.73
CA ALA A 195 -28.24 37.55 7.78
C ALA A 195 -27.78 37.07 6.37
N GLY A 196 -27.37 35.82 6.23
CA GLY A 196 -26.80 35.28 4.97
C GLY A 196 -25.48 35.93 4.58
N GLU A 197 -24.78 36.54 5.54
CA GLU A 197 -23.44 37.11 5.36
C GLU A 197 -22.35 36.04 5.38
N MET A 198 -22.58 34.94 6.12
CA MET A 198 -21.65 33.82 6.25
C MET A 198 -22.34 32.48 6.03
N PRO A 199 -21.77 31.59 5.19
CA PRO A 199 -20.64 31.86 4.29
C PRO A 199 -21.01 32.88 3.21
N PRO A 200 -20.04 33.72 2.75
CA PRO A 200 -20.30 34.72 1.71
C PRO A 200 -20.73 34.09 0.39
N LYS A 201 -21.85 34.53 -0.18
CA LYS A 201 -22.47 33.91 -1.37
C LYS A 201 -21.56 33.91 -2.59
N ASP A 202 -20.77 34.95 -2.78
CA ASP A 202 -19.80 35.12 -3.85
C ASP A 202 -18.58 34.23 -3.70
N GLN A 203 -18.30 33.76 -2.48
CA GLN A 203 -17.15 32.90 -2.16
C GLN A 203 -17.51 31.40 -2.14
N LEU A 204 -18.78 31.02 -2.13
CA LEU A 204 -19.23 29.63 -1.99
C LEU A 204 -18.56 28.69 -2.99
N THR A 205 -18.54 29.05 -4.26
CA THR A 205 -17.93 28.25 -5.32
C THR A 205 -16.42 28.17 -5.19
N LEU A 206 -15.77 29.31 -4.90
CA LEU A 206 -14.32 29.37 -4.69
C LEU A 206 -13.88 28.60 -3.43
N ALA A 207 -14.68 28.69 -2.38
CA ALA A 207 -14.44 27.96 -1.13
C ALA A 207 -14.89 26.49 -1.21
N MET A 208 -15.60 26.10 -2.26
CA MET A 208 -16.23 24.78 -2.43
C MET A 208 -17.11 24.40 -1.24
N VAL A 209 -17.91 25.33 -0.79
CA VAL A 209 -18.82 25.20 0.36
C VAL A 209 -20.26 25.31 -0.16
N LYS A 210 -21.14 24.41 0.30
CA LYS A 210 -22.59 24.57 0.05
C LYS A 210 -23.18 25.68 0.93
N PRO A 211 -24.26 26.33 0.50
CA PRO A 211 -25.02 27.24 1.38
C PRO A 211 -25.48 26.53 2.65
N LEU A 212 -25.69 27.31 3.72
CA LEU A 212 -26.34 26.80 4.93
C LEU A 212 -27.79 26.45 4.66
N GLU A 213 -28.23 25.36 5.25
CA GLU A 213 -29.63 24.96 5.25
C GLU A 213 -30.36 25.57 6.46
N PRO A 214 -31.66 25.93 6.35
CA PRO A 214 -32.38 26.48 7.48
C PRO A 214 -32.36 25.62 8.75
N ALA A 215 -32.40 24.31 8.61
CA ALA A 215 -32.29 23.36 9.72
C ALA A 215 -30.93 23.40 10.41
N GLU A 216 -29.83 23.68 9.69
CA GLU A 216 -28.50 23.85 10.25
C GLU A 216 -28.43 25.10 11.14
N ILE A 217 -29.04 26.21 10.66
CA ILE A 217 -29.11 27.48 11.41
C ILE A 217 -29.93 27.29 12.71
N ASP A 218 -31.07 26.59 12.62
CA ASP A 218 -31.92 26.28 13.78
C ASP A 218 -31.18 25.39 14.80
N THR A 219 -30.43 24.39 14.33
CA THR A 219 -29.63 23.52 15.19
C THR A 219 -28.59 24.33 15.97
N VAL A 220 -27.87 25.24 15.30
CA VAL A 220 -26.91 26.11 15.95
C VAL A 220 -27.57 27.05 16.95
N ALA A 221 -28.73 27.62 16.58
CA ALA A 221 -29.50 28.52 17.46
C ALA A 221 -29.93 27.82 18.75
N ARG A 222 -30.51 26.62 18.65
CA ARG A 222 -30.96 25.82 19.81
C ARG A 222 -29.79 25.41 20.71
N TRP A 223 -28.68 25.02 20.11
CA TRP A 223 -27.48 24.68 20.88
C TRP A 223 -26.96 25.87 21.70
N ILE A 224 -26.92 27.07 21.09
CA ILE A 224 -26.49 28.30 21.78
C ILE A 224 -27.49 28.66 22.89
N GLU A 225 -28.80 28.58 22.63
CA GLU A 225 -29.86 28.87 23.59
C GLU A 225 -29.78 27.93 24.82
N GLN A 226 -29.41 26.68 24.62
CA GLN A 226 -29.21 25.68 25.67
C GLN A 226 -27.88 25.84 26.45
N GLY A 227 -27.12 26.91 26.20
CA GLY A 227 -25.85 27.19 26.85
C GLY A 227 -24.64 26.58 26.17
N ALA A 228 -24.82 26.17 24.92
CA ALA A 228 -23.77 25.54 24.11
C ALA A 228 -23.14 24.31 24.86
N PRO A 229 -23.95 23.32 25.27
CA PRO A 229 -23.47 22.22 26.12
C PRO A 229 -22.40 21.38 25.41
N GLU A 230 -21.47 20.88 26.23
CA GLU A 230 -20.46 19.92 25.83
C GLU A 230 -20.88 18.51 26.24
N VAL A 231 -20.71 17.55 25.35
CA VAL A 231 -20.89 16.14 25.70
C VAL A 231 -19.55 15.57 26.13
N PRO A 232 -19.49 14.95 27.32
CA PRO A 232 -18.28 14.26 27.74
C PRO A 232 -17.86 13.20 26.72
N VAL A 233 -16.59 13.22 26.32
CA VAL A 233 -16.00 12.16 25.47
C VAL A 233 -15.88 10.91 26.34
N PRO A 234 -16.45 9.75 25.94
CA PRO A 234 -16.24 8.50 26.67
C PRO A 234 -14.75 8.17 26.74
N ASP A 235 -14.31 7.58 27.85
CA ASP A 235 -12.94 7.10 28.00
C ASP A 235 -12.58 6.14 26.87
N ASP A 236 -11.45 6.40 26.21
CA ASP A 236 -10.94 5.51 25.16
C ASP A 236 -10.27 4.28 25.81
N ARG A 237 -10.95 3.14 25.74
CA ARG A 237 -10.46 1.86 26.27
C ARG A 237 -9.69 1.03 25.24
N ALA A 238 -9.43 1.59 24.06
CA ALA A 238 -8.65 0.90 23.04
C ALA A 238 -7.26 0.51 23.57
N GLY A 239 -6.89 -0.75 23.36
CA GLY A 239 -5.62 -1.28 23.85
C GLY A 239 -5.59 -1.69 25.33
N GLN A 240 -6.63 -1.36 26.12
CA GLN A 240 -6.71 -1.81 27.51
C GLN A 240 -7.08 -3.31 27.58
N PRO A 241 -6.74 -4.01 28.68
CA PRO A 241 -7.11 -5.42 28.85
C PRO A 241 -8.63 -5.68 28.85
N ASP A 242 -9.41 -4.69 29.24
CA ASP A 242 -10.87 -4.71 29.32
C ASP A 242 -11.55 -4.02 28.12
N ASP A 243 -10.83 -3.83 27.00
CA ASP A 243 -11.41 -3.29 25.77
C ASP A 243 -12.57 -4.19 25.31
N PRO A 244 -13.81 -3.69 25.28
CA PRO A 244 -14.97 -4.51 24.94
C PRO A 244 -15.01 -4.93 23.46
N LEU A 245 -14.22 -4.28 22.60
CA LEU A 245 -14.19 -4.50 21.15
C LEU A 245 -13.06 -5.42 20.68
N VAL A 246 -12.05 -5.69 21.52
CA VAL A 246 -10.91 -6.55 21.21
C VAL A 246 -10.64 -7.50 22.38
N ARG A 247 -10.94 -8.77 22.19
CA ARG A 247 -10.84 -9.79 23.23
C ARG A 247 -9.39 -10.27 23.40
N PRO A 248 -9.03 -10.82 24.55
CA PRO A 248 -7.72 -11.46 24.74
C PRO A 248 -7.44 -12.59 23.70
N ALA A 249 -8.45 -13.36 23.32
CA ALA A 249 -8.34 -14.40 22.31
C ALA A 249 -8.00 -13.85 20.91
N ASP A 250 -8.45 -12.64 20.59
CA ASP A 250 -8.15 -11.99 19.31
C ASP A 250 -6.65 -11.64 19.24
N ARG A 251 -6.07 -11.21 20.36
CA ARG A 251 -4.63 -10.91 20.48
C ARG A 251 -3.74 -12.16 20.40
N ALA A 252 -4.28 -13.33 20.75
CA ALA A 252 -3.54 -14.60 20.69
C ALA A 252 -3.35 -15.14 19.26
N PHE A 253 -3.93 -14.52 18.26
CA PHE A 253 -3.73 -14.93 16.85
C PHE A 253 -2.25 -14.75 16.46
N TRP A 254 -1.70 -15.72 15.72
CA TRP A 254 -0.26 -15.81 15.43
C TRP A 254 0.33 -14.51 14.87
N ALA A 255 -0.39 -13.83 13.97
CA ALA A 255 0.10 -12.63 13.30
C ALA A 255 0.14 -11.39 14.22
N PHE A 256 -0.59 -11.41 15.34
CA PHE A 256 -0.65 -10.31 16.31
C PHE A 256 0.30 -10.51 17.50
N GLN A 257 1.03 -11.65 17.51
CA GLN A 257 2.05 -11.92 18.50
C GLN A 257 3.43 -11.51 17.99
N PRO A 258 4.32 -10.95 18.83
CA PRO A 258 5.69 -10.68 18.45
C PRO A 258 6.38 -11.92 17.86
N PRO A 259 7.22 -11.77 16.80
CA PRO A 259 8.00 -12.89 16.28
C PRO A 259 8.93 -13.41 17.35
N GLN A 260 9.01 -14.72 17.46
CA GLN A 260 9.91 -15.39 18.41
C GLN A 260 10.96 -16.18 17.66
N ARG A 261 12.22 -16.06 18.06
CA ARG A 261 13.29 -16.81 17.44
C ARG A 261 13.21 -18.30 17.82
N PRO A 262 12.84 -19.20 16.89
CA PRO A 262 12.82 -20.62 17.17
C PRO A 262 14.23 -21.20 17.21
N SER A 263 14.39 -22.36 17.83
CA SER A 263 15.59 -23.17 17.70
C SER A 263 15.75 -23.69 16.28
N LEU A 264 17.01 -23.85 15.84
CA LEU A 264 17.29 -24.40 14.51
C LEU A 264 16.91 -25.88 14.47
N PRO A 265 16.19 -26.35 13.44
CA PRO A 265 15.86 -27.75 13.25
C PRO A 265 17.10 -28.64 13.02
N HIS A 266 16.91 -29.93 13.16
CA HIS A 266 17.95 -30.92 12.99
C HIS A 266 17.57 -32.01 11.96
N PRO A 267 17.45 -31.68 10.66
CA PRO A 267 17.11 -32.65 9.62
C PRO A 267 18.21 -33.68 9.45
N GLY A 268 17.87 -34.82 8.85
CA GLY A 268 18.80 -35.93 8.57
C GLY A 268 19.82 -35.60 7.49
N GLN A 269 19.42 -34.84 6.43
CA GLN A 269 20.25 -34.54 5.25
C GLN A 269 21.11 -33.28 5.45
N ARG A 270 22.02 -33.29 6.43
CA ARG A 270 22.83 -32.11 6.79
C ARG A 270 23.82 -31.69 5.71
N ASP A 271 24.25 -32.57 4.84
CA ASP A 271 25.20 -32.27 3.76
C ASP A 271 24.61 -31.31 2.71
N ALA A 272 23.27 -31.22 2.66
CA ALA A 272 22.56 -30.31 1.79
C ALA A 272 22.40 -28.89 2.39
N VAL A 273 22.85 -28.63 3.60
CA VAL A 273 22.63 -27.36 4.32
C VAL A 273 23.78 -26.40 4.04
N ARG A 274 23.46 -25.20 3.57
CA ARG A 274 24.38 -24.08 3.38
C ARG A 274 24.06 -22.91 4.28
N THR A 275 22.78 -22.66 4.51
CA THR A 275 22.32 -21.58 5.41
C THR A 275 21.26 -22.13 6.37
N PRO A 276 20.97 -21.43 7.48
CA PRO A 276 19.91 -21.87 8.40
C PRO A 276 18.53 -22.01 7.75
N ILE A 277 18.26 -21.31 6.64
CA ILE A 277 17.03 -21.47 5.85
C ILE A 277 16.81 -22.93 5.45
N ASP A 278 17.89 -23.58 5.01
CA ASP A 278 17.84 -24.96 4.51
C ASP A 278 17.40 -25.94 5.60
N LEU A 279 17.72 -25.69 6.87
CA LEU A 279 17.34 -26.55 7.99
C LEU A 279 15.81 -26.62 8.14
N PHE A 280 15.15 -25.45 8.14
CA PHE A 280 13.69 -25.38 8.27
C PHE A 280 12.96 -25.99 7.08
N LEU A 281 13.49 -25.79 5.88
CA LEU A 281 12.88 -26.35 4.68
C LEU A 281 13.08 -27.85 4.58
N LEU A 282 14.29 -28.36 4.90
CA LEU A 282 14.57 -29.80 4.88
C LEU A 282 13.73 -30.57 5.89
N GLU A 283 13.53 -30.04 7.10
CA GLU A 283 12.66 -30.68 8.08
C GLU A 283 11.27 -30.95 7.49
N LYS A 284 10.66 -29.95 6.84
CA LYS A 284 9.33 -30.12 6.20
C LYS A 284 9.36 -31.01 4.96
N LEU A 285 10.43 -30.96 4.18
CA LEU A 285 10.59 -31.86 3.03
C LEU A 285 10.75 -33.32 3.49
N GLU A 286 11.55 -33.59 4.53
CA GLU A 286 11.75 -34.93 5.08
C GLU A 286 10.45 -35.50 5.67
N GLU A 287 9.62 -34.68 6.34
CA GLU A 287 8.28 -35.09 6.78
C GLU A 287 7.42 -35.64 5.63
N GLN A 288 7.64 -35.14 4.42
CA GLN A 288 6.95 -35.56 3.21
C GLN A 288 7.80 -36.54 2.34
N GLN A 289 8.89 -37.07 2.88
CA GLN A 289 9.83 -37.94 2.14
C GLN A 289 10.31 -37.28 0.83
N LEU A 290 10.56 -36.00 0.87
CA LEU A 290 11.14 -35.21 -0.21
C LEU A 290 12.54 -34.72 0.17
N SER A 291 13.26 -34.24 -0.82
CA SER A 291 14.54 -33.55 -0.69
C SER A 291 14.56 -32.34 -1.62
N PHE A 292 15.60 -31.52 -1.52
CA PHE A 292 15.83 -30.47 -2.51
C PHE A 292 16.03 -31.07 -3.90
N ALA A 293 15.57 -30.37 -4.95
CA ALA A 293 15.97 -30.64 -6.31
C ALA A 293 17.49 -30.47 -6.50
N PRO A 294 18.11 -31.08 -7.51
CA PRO A 294 19.50 -30.80 -7.84
C PRO A 294 19.79 -29.31 -8.01
N SER A 295 21.03 -28.90 -7.74
CA SER A 295 21.45 -27.53 -8.03
C SER A 295 21.30 -27.22 -9.51
N ALA A 296 20.83 -26.02 -9.83
CA ALA A 296 20.85 -25.54 -11.21
C ALA A 296 22.30 -25.34 -11.70
N ALA A 297 22.47 -25.31 -13.03
CA ALA A 297 23.77 -25.06 -13.62
C ALA A 297 24.32 -23.67 -13.21
N PRO A 298 25.63 -23.51 -13.04
CA PRO A 298 26.23 -22.24 -12.60
C PRO A 298 25.80 -21.02 -13.41
N GLU A 299 25.75 -21.12 -14.74
CA GLU A 299 25.32 -20.03 -15.62
C GLU A 299 23.82 -19.69 -15.42
N THR A 300 22.99 -20.70 -15.18
CA THR A 300 21.56 -20.52 -14.84
C THR A 300 21.43 -19.76 -13.52
N LEU A 301 22.22 -20.11 -12.51
CA LEU A 301 22.24 -19.41 -11.23
C LEU A 301 22.68 -17.96 -11.40
N LEU A 302 23.73 -17.69 -12.18
CA LEU A 302 24.19 -16.33 -12.46
C LEU A 302 23.09 -15.51 -13.16
N ARG A 303 22.44 -16.09 -14.17
CA ARG A 303 21.33 -15.45 -14.88
C ARG A 303 20.17 -15.14 -13.93
N ARG A 304 19.76 -16.09 -13.12
CA ARG A 304 18.69 -15.94 -12.11
C ARG A 304 19.01 -14.83 -11.12
N ALA A 305 20.21 -14.86 -10.52
CA ALA A 305 20.66 -13.85 -9.57
C ALA A 305 20.74 -12.44 -10.20
N SER A 306 21.21 -12.36 -11.44
CA SER A 306 21.26 -11.09 -12.16
C SER A 306 19.86 -10.48 -12.37
N PHE A 307 18.88 -11.26 -12.79
CA PHE A 307 17.50 -10.81 -12.90
C PHE A 307 16.86 -10.49 -11.54
N ASP A 308 17.10 -11.31 -10.53
CA ASP A 308 16.55 -11.09 -9.18
C ASP A 308 17.09 -9.82 -8.54
N LEU A 309 18.41 -9.57 -8.64
CA LEU A 309 19.05 -8.47 -7.96
C LEU A 309 19.13 -7.18 -8.79
N THR A 310 19.28 -7.28 -10.12
CA THR A 310 19.50 -6.11 -10.98
C THR A 310 18.40 -5.86 -12.01
N GLY A 311 17.55 -6.87 -12.24
CA GLY A 311 16.50 -6.82 -13.27
C GLY A 311 17.01 -6.91 -14.69
N LEU A 312 18.28 -7.25 -14.90
CA LEU A 312 18.94 -7.37 -16.20
C LEU A 312 19.68 -8.73 -16.28
N PRO A 313 19.88 -9.29 -17.49
CA PRO A 313 20.76 -10.45 -17.64
C PRO A 313 22.22 -10.08 -17.31
N PRO A 314 23.10 -11.05 -17.03
CA PRO A 314 24.52 -10.78 -16.89
C PRO A 314 25.07 -10.15 -18.17
N ALA A 315 25.96 -9.17 -18.03
CA ALA A 315 26.67 -8.62 -19.18
C ALA A 315 27.51 -9.70 -19.84
N PRO A 316 27.71 -9.67 -21.19
CA PRO A 316 28.55 -10.66 -21.86
C PRO A 316 29.95 -10.77 -21.27
N GLU A 317 30.52 -9.68 -20.80
CA GLU A 317 31.84 -9.60 -20.17
C GLU A 317 31.83 -10.27 -18.77
N ASP A 318 30.77 -10.05 -17.99
CA ASP A 318 30.58 -10.69 -16.69
C ASP A 318 30.40 -12.20 -16.85
N LEU A 319 29.62 -12.63 -17.84
CA LEU A 319 29.44 -14.05 -18.16
C LEU A 319 30.79 -14.70 -18.56
N ALA A 320 31.58 -14.05 -19.42
CA ALA A 320 32.88 -14.57 -19.85
C ALA A 320 33.87 -14.67 -18.65
N LEU A 321 33.83 -13.68 -17.75
CA LEU A 321 34.65 -13.72 -16.53
C LEU A 321 34.20 -14.85 -15.61
N PHE A 322 32.91 -15.02 -15.39
CA PHE A 322 32.36 -16.09 -14.56
C PHE A 322 32.72 -17.48 -15.11
N GLU A 323 32.59 -17.70 -16.41
CA GLU A 323 32.98 -18.92 -17.10
C GLU A 323 34.50 -19.21 -16.97
N ALA A 324 35.34 -18.17 -17.00
CA ALA A 324 36.76 -18.30 -16.78
C ALA A 324 37.10 -18.70 -15.32
N GLU A 325 36.54 -17.97 -14.34
CA GLU A 325 36.71 -18.30 -12.93
C GLU A 325 36.18 -19.69 -12.58
N LEU A 326 35.12 -20.15 -13.25
CA LEU A 326 34.55 -21.48 -13.04
C LEU A 326 35.47 -22.58 -13.59
N ARG A 327 36.17 -22.37 -14.71
CA ARG A 327 37.15 -23.33 -15.27
C ARG A 327 38.35 -23.53 -14.39
N ASP A 328 38.81 -22.48 -13.74
CA ASP A 328 40.00 -22.47 -12.89
C ASP A 328 39.69 -22.80 -11.42
N LEU A 329 38.44 -23.22 -11.14
CA LEU A 329 37.92 -23.39 -9.77
C LEU A 329 38.44 -24.67 -9.13
N PRO A 330 39.02 -24.62 -7.92
CA PRO A 330 39.34 -25.83 -7.16
C PRO A 330 38.06 -26.54 -6.67
N ASP A 331 38.17 -27.88 -6.43
CA ASP A 331 37.02 -28.75 -6.10
C ASP A 331 36.09 -28.24 -4.97
N GLN A 332 36.62 -27.49 -4.02
CA GLN A 332 35.84 -26.91 -2.89
C GLN A 332 35.63 -25.39 -2.99
N GLY A 333 35.88 -24.79 -4.16
CA GLY A 333 35.84 -23.32 -4.37
C GLY A 333 34.45 -22.71 -4.66
N TRP A 334 33.46 -23.56 -4.95
CA TRP A 334 32.16 -23.08 -5.51
C TRP A 334 31.40 -22.10 -4.61
N ASP A 335 31.27 -22.41 -3.32
CA ASP A 335 30.50 -21.53 -2.43
C ASP A 335 31.17 -20.15 -2.23
N ALA A 336 32.50 -20.11 -2.22
CA ALA A 336 33.24 -18.86 -2.16
C ALA A 336 33.16 -18.06 -3.47
N LEU A 337 33.24 -18.72 -4.62
CA LEU A 337 33.04 -18.10 -5.93
C LEU A 337 31.62 -17.49 -6.02
N TRP A 338 30.64 -18.30 -5.69
CA TRP A 338 29.23 -17.88 -5.72
C TRP A 338 28.95 -16.67 -4.82
N SER A 339 29.44 -16.72 -3.57
CA SER A 339 29.27 -15.58 -2.63
C SER A 339 29.92 -14.30 -3.16
N ARG A 340 31.10 -14.35 -3.81
CA ARG A 340 31.70 -13.15 -4.45
C ARG A 340 30.81 -12.57 -5.56
N TRP A 341 30.17 -13.43 -6.37
CA TRP A 341 29.27 -12.97 -7.43
C TRP A 341 27.98 -12.38 -6.89
N VAL A 342 27.45 -12.94 -5.81
CA VAL A 342 26.31 -12.33 -5.09
C VAL A 342 26.68 -10.92 -4.59
N GLU A 343 27.88 -10.76 -3.98
CA GLU A 343 28.36 -9.43 -3.54
C GLU A 343 28.52 -8.44 -4.70
N ARG A 344 29.06 -8.89 -5.83
CA ARG A 344 29.20 -8.06 -7.02
C ARG A 344 27.85 -7.56 -7.53
N LEU A 345 26.84 -8.40 -7.54
CA LEU A 345 25.49 -8.03 -7.95
C LEU A 345 24.81 -7.09 -6.93
N LEU A 346 24.97 -7.32 -5.63
CA LEU A 346 24.46 -6.45 -4.56
C LEU A 346 25.15 -5.07 -4.52
N ALA A 347 26.40 -4.99 -4.96
CA ALA A 347 27.13 -3.74 -5.10
C ALA A 347 26.76 -2.95 -6.39
N SER A 348 26.07 -3.57 -7.33
CA SER A 348 25.66 -2.93 -8.57
C SER A 348 24.65 -1.80 -8.30
N PRO A 349 24.79 -0.60 -8.94
CA PRO A 349 23.79 0.46 -8.83
C PRO A 349 22.41 0.05 -9.40
N ARG A 350 22.37 -1.03 -10.19
CA ARG A 350 21.13 -1.58 -10.75
C ARG A 350 20.29 -2.33 -9.71
N TYR A 351 20.87 -2.70 -8.57
CA TYR A 351 20.17 -3.29 -7.44
C TYR A 351 19.03 -2.36 -6.93
N GLY A 352 19.36 -1.09 -6.66
CA GLY A 352 18.34 -0.14 -6.22
C GLY A 352 17.27 0.16 -7.27
N GLU A 353 17.60 0.09 -8.58
CA GLU A 353 16.59 0.22 -9.64
C GLU A 353 15.61 -0.96 -9.62
N ARG A 354 16.10 -2.20 -9.45
CA ARG A 354 15.28 -3.40 -9.41
C ARG A 354 14.41 -3.44 -8.15
N TRP A 355 15.02 -3.36 -6.98
CA TRP A 355 14.31 -3.44 -5.71
C TRP A 355 13.50 -2.18 -5.41
N GLY A 356 13.93 -1.03 -5.97
CA GLY A 356 13.13 0.18 -6.01
C GLY A 356 11.83 -0.02 -6.77
N ARG A 357 11.84 -0.73 -7.92
CA ARG A 357 10.60 -1.03 -8.65
C ARG A 357 9.61 -1.81 -7.79
N HIS A 358 10.08 -2.83 -7.06
CA HIS A 358 9.23 -3.61 -6.15
C HIS A 358 8.62 -2.73 -5.04
N TRP A 359 9.40 -1.80 -4.47
CA TRP A 359 8.86 -0.87 -3.47
C TRP A 359 7.89 0.14 -4.08
N LEU A 360 8.16 0.63 -5.27
CA LEU A 360 7.29 1.58 -5.98
C LEU A 360 5.92 0.96 -6.34
N ASP A 361 5.86 -0.36 -6.58
CA ASP A 361 4.61 -1.10 -6.72
C ASP A 361 3.80 -1.09 -5.40
N VAL A 362 4.47 -1.35 -4.28
CA VAL A 362 3.85 -1.29 -2.95
C VAL A 362 3.35 0.11 -2.62
N ALA A 363 4.12 1.15 -2.96
CA ALA A 363 3.75 2.54 -2.75
C ALA A 363 2.61 3.01 -3.67
N GLY A 364 2.41 2.35 -4.82
CA GLY A 364 1.45 2.78 -5.84
C GLY A 364 1.94 3.94 -6.70
N TYR A 365 3.26 4.00 -6.97
CA TYR A 365 3.90 5.09 -7.71
C TYR A 365 3.28 5.30 -9.08
N ALA A 366 2.96 6.56 -9.38
CA ALA A 366 2.57 7.00 -10.71
C ALA A 366 2.93 8.49 -10.90
N ASP A 367 3.24 8.88 -12.15
CA ASP A 367 3.57 10.26 -12.53
C ASP A 367 2.32 11.14 -12.77
N CYS A 368 1.13 10.63 -12.47
CA CYS A 368 -0.13 11.38 -12.58
C CYS A 368 -1.08 11.10 -11.41
N GLU A 369 -1.99 12.04 -11.14
CA GLU A 369 -2.94 11.95 -10.01
C GLU A 369 -4.00 10.84 -10.19
N GLY A 370 -4.49 10.60 -11.40
CA GLY A 370 -5.47 9.54 -11.68
C GLY A 370 -6.90 9.87 -11.25
N ARG A 371 -7.79 8.85 -11.28
CA ARG A 371 -9.25 8.86 -10.95
C ARG A 371 -10.13 9.80 -11.78
N ARG A 372 -9.59 10.56 -12.75
CA ARG A 372 -10.35 11.46 -13.63
C ARG A 372 -9.93 11.24 -15.08
N GLU A 373 -10.70 11.81 -16.00
CA GLU A 373 -10.39 11.68 -17.43
C GLU A 373 -9.08 12.37 -17.81
N GLN A 374 -8.78 13.49 -17.16
CA GLN A 374 -7.55 14.23 -17.41
C GLN A 374 -6.38 13.62 -16.61
N HIS A 375 -5.22 13.53 -17.24
CA HIS A 375 -3.97 13.15 -16.60
C HIS A 375 -3.26 14.36 -16.02
N LEU A 376 -3.63 14.74 -14.79
CA LEU A 376 -2.85 15.78 -14.12
C LEU A 376 -1.48 15.18 -13.76
N PRO A 377 -0.38 15.72 -14.30
CA PRO A 377 0.96 15.24 -13.94
C PRO A 377 1.29 15.60 -12.49
N ARG A 378 2.08 14.75 -11.85
CA ARG A 378 2.71 14.99 -10.56
C ARG A 378 4.12 15.54 -10.78
N PRO A 379 4.32 16.86 -10.82
CA PRO A 379 5.65 17.40 -11.00
C PRO A 379 6.52 17.00 -9.80
N PHE A 380 7.80 16.72 -10.09
CA PHE A 380 8.79 16.34 -9.08
C PHE A 380 8.58 15.02 -8.34
N VAL A 381 7.54 14.22 -8.65
CA VAL A 381 7.34 12.91 -8.02
C VAL A 381 8.49 11.93 -8.31
N TRP A 382 9.20 12.10 -9.43
CA TRP A 382 10.39 11.34 -9.77
C TRP A 382 11.51 11.43 -8.72
N LYS A 383 11.57 12.51 -7.93
CA LYS A 383 12.52 12.63 -6.81
C LYS A 383 12.29 11.55 -5.76
N TYR A 384 11.03 11.16 -5.51
CA TYR A 384 10.70 10.04 -4.61
C TYR A 384 11.21 8.70 -5.17
N ARG A 385 11.01 8.41 -6.46
CA ARG A 385 11.58 7.22 -7.10
C ARG A 385 13.09 7.20 -6.92
N ASP A 386 13.75 8.32 -7.19
CA ASP A 386 15.21 8.45 -7.10
C ASP A 386 15.71 8.31 -5.66
N TYR A 387 14.96 8.83 -4.66
CA TYR A 387 15.21 8.61 -3.23
C TYR A 387 15.14 7.12 -2.88
N VAL A 388 14.11 6.41 -3.33
CA VAL A 388 13.95 4.97 -3.08
C VAL A 388 15.14 4.19 -3.65
N ILE A 389 15.55 4.47 -4.89
CA ILE A 389 16.70 3.83 -5.53
C ILE A 389 17.99 4.07 -4.75
N ARG A 390 18.27 5.32 -4.35
CA ARG A 390 19.46 5.68 -3.55
C ARG A 390 19.45 4.98 -2.20
N SER A 391 18.33 5.00 -1.49
CA SER A 391 18.19 4.36 -0.17
C SER A 391 18.48 2.86 -0.21
N LEU A 392 17.95 2.14 -1.21
CA LEU A 392 18.18 0.72 -1.38
C LEU A 392 19.63 0.40 -1.81
N ASN A 393 20.22 1.20 -2.71
CA ASN A 393 21.62 1.05 -3.08
C ASN A 393 22.57 1.24 -1.90
N ALA A 394 22.25 2.18 -1.01
CA ALA A 394 22.97 2.43 0.22
C ALA A 394 22.72 1.40 1.33
N ASP A 395 21.82 0.43 1.08
CA ASP A 395 21.36 -0.53 2.09
C ASP A 395 20.85 0.16 3.36
N LYS A 396 20.10 1.28 3.18
CA LYS A 396 19.49 1.99 4.31
C LYS A 396 18.68 1.03 5.16
N PRO A 397 18.88 0.98 6.49
CA PRO A 397 18.08 0.14 7.37
C PRO A 397 16.58 0.34 7.12
N TYR A 398 15.83 -0.76 6.97
CA TYR A 398 14.42 -0.70 6.58
C TYR A 398 13.55 0.03 7.60
N ASP A 399 13.88 -0.04 8.88
CA ASP A 399 13.22 0.73 9.95
C ASP A 399 13.45 2.23 9.77
N GLN A 400 14.66 2.67 9.42
CA GLN A 400 14.94 4.07 9.09
C GLN A 400 14.22 4.48 7.80
N PHE A 401 14.26 3.64 6.77
CA PHE A 401 13.57 3.89 5.52
C PHE A 401 12.06 4.09 5.71
N LEU A 402 11.43 3.32 6.60
CA LEU A 402 10.01 3.50 6.96
C LEU A 402 9.78 4.79 7.77
N ARG A 403 10.63 5.08 8.77
CA ARG A 403 10.50 6.32 9.55
C ARG A 403 10.57 7.56 8.68
N GLU A 404 11.49 7.60 7.73
CA GLU A 404 11.60 8.71 6.78
C GLU A 404 10.35 8.85 5.90
N GLN A 405 9.78 7.75 5.42
CA GLN A 405 8.58 7.78 4.58
C GLN A 405 7.31 8.15 5.34
N LEU A 406 7.22 7.83 6.62
CA LEU A 406 6.04 8.13 7.43
C LEU A 406 6.09 9.51 8.07
N ALA A 407 7.28 9.98 8.43
CA ALA A 407 7.46 11.18 9.25
C ALA A 407 8.79 11.91 8.97
N GLY A 408 9.30 11.89 7.74
CA GLY A 408 10.57 12.51 7.39
C GLY A 408 10.61 14.02 7.68
N ASP A 409 9.50 14.72 7.56
CA ASP A 409 9.35 16.12 7.92
C ASP A 409 9.41 16.39 9.44
N ASP A 410 9.21 15.34 10.27
CA ASP A 410 9.33 15.41 11.73
C ASP A 410 10.74 15.07 12.23
N LEU A 411 11.60 14.48 11.36
CA LEU A 411 12.96 14.09 11.75
C LEU A 411 13.94 15.26 11.79
N VAL A 412 13.62 16.37 11.14
CA VAL A 412 14.48 17.55 11.03
C VAL A 412 13.67 18.85 11.06
N ASP A 413 14.19 19.88 11.70
CA ASP A 413 13.58 21.23 11.63
C ASP A 413 13.96 21.93 10.31
N TYR A 414 13.37 21.45 9.22
CA TYR A 414 13.62 22.00 7.88
C TYR A 414 13.12 23.44 7.69
N ARG A 415 12.22 23.91 8.55
CA ARG A 415 11.63 25.26 8.46
C ARG A 415 12.61 26.33 8.96
N GLN A 416 13.46 25.97 9.93
CA GLN A 416 14.47 26.83 10.48
C GLN A 416 15.88 26.52 9.95
N ALA A 417 16.03 25.49 9.09
CA ALA A 417 17.31 25.16 8.50
C ALA A 417 17.84 26.30 7.64
N THR A 418 19.06 26.72 7.90
CA THR A 418 19.75 27.78 7.12
C THR A 418 20.10 27.32 5.71
N GLU A 419 20.29 26.01 5.53
CA GLU A 419 20.56 25.37 4.26
C GLU A 419 19.80 24.05 4.17
N ILE A 420 19.13 23.80 3.06
CA ILE A 420 18.53 22.51 2.77
C ILE A 420 19.61 21.62 2.15
N THR A 421 20.07 20.66 2.93
CA THR A 421 21.05 19.66 2.48
C THR A 421 20.37 18.54 1.67
N PRO A 422 21.12 17.73 0.90
CA PRO A 422 20.55 16.56 0.26
C PRO A 422 19.86 15.58 1.22
N GLU A 423 20.35 15.45 2.44
CA GLU A 423 19.77 14.59 3.47
C GLU A 423 18.42 15.15 3.97
N ILE A 424 18.33 16.45 4.24
CA ILE A 424 17.06 17.11 4.59
C ILE A 424 16.06 16.96 3.44
N GLU A 425 16.49 17.16 2.20
CA GLU A 425 15.64 16.96 1.03
C GLU A 425 15.15 15.53 0.94
N ASP A 426 16.02 14.55 1.17
CA ASP A 426 15.66 13.12 1.15
C ASP A 426 14.60 12.78 2.21
N HIS A 427 14.71 13.32 3.44
CA HIS A 427 13.70 13.14 4.48
C HIS A 427 12.33 13.70 4.04
N LEU A 428 12.31 14.89 3.42
CA LEU A 428 11.07 15.51 2.96
C LEU A 428 10.47 14.75 1.78
N VAL A 429 11.30 14.36 0.80
CA VAL A 429 10.88 13.60 -0.39
C VAL A 429 10.34 12.22 -0.01
N ALA A 430 10.90 11.58 1.01
CA ALA A 430 10.45 10.27 1.48
C ALA A 430 8.96 10.25 1.85
N THR A 431 8.44 11.33 2.44
CA THR A 431 7.02 11.45 2.85
C THR A 431 6.04 11.40 1.68
N ALA A 432 6.52 11.53 0.44
CA ALA A 432 5.71 11.34 -0.76
C ALA A 432 5.07 9.94 -0.84
N PHE A 433 5.62 8.93 -0.15
CA PHE A 433 5.02 7.61 0.01
C PHE A 433 3.52 7.69 0.32
N LEU A 434 3.16 8.53 1.28
CA LEU A 434 1.77 8.70 1.73
C LEU A 434 0.87 9.41 0.70
N ARG A 435 1.46 9.98 -0.38
CA ARG A 435 0.73 10.68 -1.44
C ARG A 435 0.69 9.92 -2.77
N MET A 436 1.10 8.65 -2.80
CA MET A 436 1.13 7.87 -4.05
C MET A 436 -0.25 7.40 -4.49
N ALA A 437 -1.21 7.26 -3.59
CA ALA A 437 -2.60 6.92 -3.93
C ALA A 437 -3.19 7.91 -4.96
N PRO A 438 -4.16 7.48 -5.78
CA PRO A 438 -4.85 8.36 -6.72
C PRO A 438 -5.56 9.52 -6.00
N ASP A 439 -5.32 10.77 -6.42
CA ASP A 439 -5.92 11.96 -5.82
C ASP A 439 -6.85 12.70 -6.80
N PRO A 440 -8.19 12.60 -6.67
CA PRO A 440 -9.14 13.34 -7.48
C PRO A 440 -9.37 14.79 -7.01
N THR A 441 -8.84 15.18 -5.85
CA THR A 441 -9.15 16.46 -5.18
C THR A 441 -8.48 17.67 -5.82
N TRP A 442 -7.71 17.47 -6.88
CA TRP A 442 -7.15 18.56 -7.70
C TRP A 442 -8.22 19.27 -8.55
N ALA A 443 -9.33 18.60 -8.85
CA ALA A 443 -10.40 19.17 -9.65
C ALA A 443 -11.34 20.01 -8.78
N ASN A 444 -11.56 21.26 -9.15
CA ASN A 444 -12.40 22.19 -8.39
C ASN A 444 -13.81 21.78 -8.17
N LEU A 445 -14.36 21.01 -9.09
CA LEU A 445 -15.77 20.61 -9.06
C LEU A 445 -16.10 19.64 -7.91
N THR A 446 -15.10 19.14 -7.21
CA THR A 446 -15.27 18.05 -6.23
C THR A 446 -14.32 18.12 -5.04
N GLY A 447 -13.81 19.25 -4.67
CA GLY A 447 -13.02 19.41 -3.42
C GLY A 447 -13.79 19.07 -2.16
N PHE A 448 -14.69 18.08 -2.26
CA PHE A 448 -15.61 17.67 -1.23
C PHE A 448 -14.95 16.71 -0.24
N VAL A 449 -15.46 16.72 0.98
CA VAL A 449 -15.05 15.82 2.06
C VAL A 449 -15.03 14.35 1.63
N PRO A 450 -16.00 13.80 0.87
CA PRO A 450 -15.93 12.40 0.42
C PRO A 450 -14.69 12.05 -0.39
N ASP A 451 -14.29 12.88 -1.36
CA ASP A 451 -13.08 12.63 -2.16
C ASP A 451 -11.82 12.68 -1.30
N ARG A 452 -11.75 13.58 -0.32
CA ARG A 452 -10.63 13.68 0.63
C ARG A 452 -10.54 12.45 1.53
N LEU A 453 -11.67 12.02 2.06
CA LEU A 453 -11.77 10.80 2.87
C LEU A 453 -11.38 9.54 2.06
N GLU A 454 -11.63 9.54 0.75
CA GLU A 454 -11.21 8.44 -0.11
C GLU A 454 -9.69 8.43 -0.32
N VAL A 455 -9.05 9.61 -0.50
CA VAL A 455 -7.58 9.73 -0.56
C VAL A 455 -6.95 9.23 0.74
N ILE A 456 -7.51 9.63 1.88
CA ILE A 456 -7.05 9.16 3.20
C ILE A 456 -7.20 7.64 3.29
N ALA A 457 -8.36 7.09 2.90
CA ALA A 457 -8.64 5.67 2.97
C ALA A 457 -7.69 4.86 2.09
N ASP A 458 -7.41 5.31 0.86
CA ASP A 458 -6.46 4.65 -0.03
C ASP A 458 -5.02 4.71 0.52
N SER A 459 -4.62 5.86 1.11
CA SER A 459 -3.29 6.00 1.70
C SER A 459 -3.12 5.07 2.91
N LEU A 460 -4.15 4.93 3.76
CA LEU A 460 -4.16 3.99 4.87
C LEU A 460 -4.20 2.52 4.40
N ASP A 461 -4.85 2.24 3.28
CA ASP A 461 -4.88 0.89 2.70
C ASP A 461 -3.52 0.49 2.13
N VAL A 462 -2.84 1.41 1.43
CA VAL A 462 -1.45 1.24 0.97
C VAL A 462 -0.52 0.96 2.15
N LEU A 463 -0.61 1.74 3.22
CA LEU A 463 0.18 1.56 4.43
C LEU A 463 -0.15 0.22 5.11
N GLY A 464 -1.43 -0.07 5.33
CA GLY A 464 -1.90 -1.27 6.01
C GLY A 464 -1.48 -2.53 5.26
N SER A 465 -1.85 -2.64 4.00
CA SER A 465 -1.55 -3.82 3.17
C SER A 465 -0.06 -3.90 2.81
N GLY A 466 0.58 -2.76 2.56
CA GLY A 466 1.97 -2.69 2.12
C GLY A 466 2.99 -2.91 3.24
N VAL A 467 2.73 -2.46 4.45
CA VAL A 467 3.70 -2.46 5.55
C VAL A 467 3.26 -3.36 6.71
N MET A 468 1.97 -3.35 7.05
CA MET A 468 1.43 -4.11 8.19
C MET A 468 0.81 -5.46 7.76
N GLY A 469 0.58 -5.71 6.48
CA GLY A 469 -0.11 -6.91 6.04
C GLY A 469 -1.55 -6.99 6.57
N LEU A 470 -2.24 -5.86 6.72
CA LEU A 470 -3.61 -5.75 7.19
C LEU A 470 -4.44 -4.87 6.27
N THR A 471 -5.73 -5.18 6.14
CA THR A 471 -6.68 -4.42 5.33
C THR A 471 -7.56 -3.54 6.21
N PHE A 472 -7.41 -2.21 6.11
CA PHE A 472 -8.15 -1.26 6.95
C PHE A 472 -9.37 -0.65 6.27
N LYS A 473 -9.41 -0.63 4.94
CA LYS A 473 -10.43 0.11 4.18
C LYS A 473 -11.86 -0.30 4.53
N CYS A 474 -12.10 -1.58 4.81
CA CYS A 474 -13.41 -2.08 5.23
C CYS A 474 -13.86 -1.50 6.58
N ALA A 475 -12.90 -1.24 7.49
CA ALA A 475 -13.18 -0.71 8.81
C ALA A 475 -13.60 0.77 8.81
N ARG A 476 -13.53 1.47 7.69
CA ARG A 476 -14.05 2.83 7.52
C ARG A 476 -15.56 2.92 7.75
N CYS A 477 -16.33 1.93 7.26
CA CYS A 477 -17.79 1.98 7.29
C CYS A 477 -18.41 1.16 8.43
N HIS A 478 -17.76 0.07 8.83
CA HIS A 478 -18.19 -0.84 9.91
C HIS A 478 -16.97 -1.56 10.46
N SER A 479 -17.05 -2.16 11.64
CA SER A 479 -15.97 -3.01 12.14
C SER A 479 -15.60 -4.08 11.11
N HIS A 480 -14.30 -4.38 10.98
CA HIS A 480 -13.84 -5.37 9.99
C HIS A 480 -14.53 -6.72 10.23
N LYS A 481 -14.98 -7.37 9.14
CA LYS A 481 -15.86 -8.53 9.24
C LYS A 481 -15.17 -9.73 9.90
N PHE A 482 -13.88 -9.89 9.71
CA PHE A 482 -13.13 -11.08 10.11
C PHE A 482 -12.02 -10.78 11.10
N ASP A 483 -11.30 -9.69 10.89
CA ASP A 483 -10.20 -9.30 11.75
C ASP A 483 -10.70 -8.45 12.93
N PRO A 484 -10.03 -8.53 14.09
CA PRO A 484 -10.39 -7.74 15.28
C PRO A 484 -9.96 -6.27 15.12
N LEU A 485 -10.45 -5.63 14.06
CA LEU A 485 -10.24 -4.24 13.72
C LEU A 485 -11.58 -3.49 13.81
N PRO A 486 -11.97 -3.00 14.99
CA PRO A 486 -13.18 -2.18 15.14
C PRO A 486 -13.14 -0.94 14.24
N GLN A 487 -14.32 -0.44 13.86
CA GLN A 487 -14.44 0.83 13.12
C GLN A 487 -13.69 1.97 13.83
N ARG A 488 -13.72 2.01 15.14
CA ARG A 488 -12.98 2.94 16.00
C ARG A 488 -11.50 2.98 15.63
N ASP A 489 -10.86 1.83 15.41
CA ASP A 489 -9.42 1.73 15.17
C ASP A 489 -9.02 2.31 13.80
N TYR A 490 -9.89 2.22 12.79
CA TYR A 490 -9.68 2.91 11.52
C TYR A 490 -9.59 4.44 11.73
N TYR A 491 -10.51 5.03 12.48
CA TYR A 491 -10.52 6.48 12.72
C TYR A 491 -9.42 6.91 13.68
N ARG A 492 -9.03 6.08 14.64
CA ARG A 492 -7.86 6.29 15.49
C ARG A 492 -6.58 6.35 14.64
N LEU A 493 -6.42 5.41 13.71
CA LEU A 493 -5.31 5.38 12.77
C LEU A 493 -5.35 6.61 11.83
N ALA A 494 -6.50 6.94 11.28
CA ALA A 494 -6.68 8.14 10.45
C ALA A 494 -6.32 9.43 11.21
N ALA A 495 -6.63 9.50 12.51
CA ALA A 495 -6.29 10.64 13.37
C ALA A 495 -4.79 10.85 13.54
N ILE A 496 -3.97 9.80 13.37
CA ILE A 496 -2.50 9.92 13.36
C ILE A 496 -2.04 10.80 12.20
N PHE A 497 -2.66 10.64 11.03
CA PHE A 497 -2.29 11.35 9.80
C PHE A 497 -3.01 12.70 9.66
N LYS A 498 -3.92 13.03 10.56
CA LYS A 498 -4.79 14.20 10.42
C LYS A 498 -4.05 15.54 10.47
N GLY A 499 -2.89 15.62 11.12
CA GLY A 499 -2.04 16.81 11.05
C GLY A 499 -1.59 17.16 9.63
N ALA A 500 -1.46 16.15 8.75
CA ALA A 500 -1.12 16.32 7.35
C ALA A 500 -2.33 16.17 6.40
N TRP A 501 -3.26 15.28 6.74
CA TRP A 501 -4.47 14.93 5.97
C TRP A 501 -5.75 15.31 6.71
N ASP A 502 -6.02 16.61 6.88
CA ASP A 502 -7.26 17.09 7.51
C ASP A 502 -8.33 17.33 6.44
N GLU A 503 -9.38 16.50 6.42
CA GLU A 503 -10.48 16.60 5.47
C GLU A 503 -11.26 17.91 5.56
N HIS A 504 -11.16 18.60 6.68
CA HIS A 504 -11.77 19.92 6.91
C HIS A 504 -10.79 21.07 6.68
N ASN A 505 -9.51 20.78 6.52
CA ASN A 505 -8.44 21.77 6.32
C ASN A 505 -7.49 21.34 5.18
N TRP A 506 -8.06 20.94 4.05
CA TRP A 506 -7.36 20.36 2.92
C TRP A 506 -6.51 21.36 2.16
N LEU A 507 -5.35 20.92 1.66
CA LEU A 507 -4.55 21.70 0.73
C LEU A 507 -5.30 21.81 -0.60
N LYS A 508 -5.95 22.94 -0.83
CA LYS A 508 -6.68 23.19 -2.07
C LYS A 508 -5.73 23.56 -3.20
N PRO A 509 -6.00 23.10 -4.43
CA PRO A 509 -5.44 23.76 -5.58
C PRO A 509 -6.04 25.18 -5.65
N GLU A 510 -5.21 26.19 -5.79
CA GLU A 510 -5.69 27.50 -6.24
C GLU A 510 -6.16 27.37 -7.68
N THR A 511 -7.39 27.67 -7.92
CA THR A 511 -7.95 27.68 -9.26
C THR A 511 -8.21 29.09 -9.70
N THR A 512 -7.48 29.50 -10.68
CA THR A 512 -7.83 30.67 -11.50
C THR A 512 -8.51 30.17 -12.76
N GLY A 513 -9.85 30.06 -12.72
CA GLY A 513 -10.70 29.89 -13.88
C GLY A 513 -10.51 28.65 -14.77
N TYR A 514 -11.55 28.26 -15.44
CA TYR A 514 -11.50 27.26 -16.52
C TYR A 514 -10.51 27.72 -17.61
N GLY A 515 -9.38 27.00 -17.75
CA GLY A 515 -8.47 27.14 -18.89
C GLY A 515 -7.15 27.87 -18.66
N GLY A 516 -6.92 28.46 -17.48
CA GLY A 516 -5.65 29.12 -17.16
C GLY A 516 -5.11 28.72 -15.81
N ALA A 517 -3.92 28.13 -15.78
CA ALA A 517 -3.15 27.83 -14.59
C ALA A 517 -3.60 26.66 -13.70
N LEU A 518 -3.77 25.48 -14.27
CA LEU A 518 -3.52 24.20 -13.60
C LEU A 518 -2.17 24.19 -12.80
N ASN A 519 -1.33 25.18 -13.00
CA ASN A 519 -0.01 25.28 -12.41
C ASN A 519 0.03 26.08 -11.10
N ALA A 520 -0.86 27.03 -10.85
CA ALA A 520 -0.82 27.86 -9.64
C ALA A 520 -1.29 27.08 -8.40
N GLY A 521 -2.31 26.25 -8.50
CA GLY A 521 -2.81 25.45 -7.39
C GLY A 521 -1.94 24.27 -6.99
N LEU A 522 -1.06 23.80 -7.88
CA LEU A 522 -0.09 22.78 -7.55
C LEU A 522 1.03 23.30 -6.64
N ALA A 523 1.31 24.59 -6.66
CA ALA A 523 2.36 25.21 -5.85
C ALA A 523 2.08 25.08 -4.33
N GLU A 524 0.83 25.19 -3.89
CA GLU A 524 0.48 25.01 -2.47
C GLU A 524 0.63 23.56 -1.97
N ARG A 525 0.57 22.59 -2.89
CA ARG A 525 0.75 21.17 -2.58
C ARG A 525 2.18 20.68 -2.69
N LEU A 526 3.11 21.58 -3.01
CA LEU A 526 4.52 21.27 -3.22
C LEU A 526 5.37 22.12 -2.26
N LEU A 527 6.28 21.47 -1.53
CA LEU A 527 7.19 22.18 -0.65
C LEU A 527 8.25 22.95 -1.44
N PRO A 528 8.52 24.21 -1.09
CA PRO A 528 9.57 24.99 -1.73
C PRO A 528 10.99 24.71 -1.18
N GLN A 529 11.10 23.86 -0.15
CA GLN A 529 12.35 23.50 0.52
C GLN A 529 13.16 22.51 -0.29
N VAL A 530 13.78 22.94 -1.36
CA VAL A 530 14.66 22.12 -2.20
C VAL A 530 16.12 22.34 -1.82
N ASN A 531 16.97 21.38 -2.23
CA ASN A 531 18.41 21.49 -2.04
C ASN A 531 18.95 22.84 -2.51
N SER A 532 19.78 23.46 -1.69
CA SER A 532 20.28 24.82 -1.93
C SER A 532 21.14 24.91 -3.22
N ALA A 533 21.80 23.82 -3.62
CA ALA A 533 22.55 23.79 -4.88
C ALA A 533 21.59 23.77 -6.09
N GLU A 534 20.53 22.98 -6.05
CA GLU A 534 19.49 22.96 -7.08
C GLU A 534 18.80 24.32 -7.23
N ARG A 535 18.50 24.98 -6.09
CA ARG A 535 17.92 26.33 -6.08
C ARG A 535 18.83 27.31 -6.79
N ARG A 536 20.11 27.37 -6.42
CA ARG A 536 21.09 28.22 -7.06
C ARG A 536 21.24 27.95 -8.57
N GLN A 537 21.29 26.70 -8.96
CA GLN A 537 21.37 26.31 -10.37
C GLN A 537 20.14 26.78 -11.17
N TRP A 538 18.95 26.62 -10.61
CA TRP A 538 17.72 27.11 -11.22
C TRP A 538 17.72 28.63 -11.36
N GLU A 539 18.08 29.36 -10.30
CA GLU A 539 18.19 30.84 -10.30
C GLU A 539 19.14 31.32 -11.38
N GLN A 540 20.32 30.69 -11.51
CA GLN A 540 21.29 31.00 -12.57
C GLN A 540 20.74 30.75 -13.96
N SER A 541 20.04 29.60 -14.15
CA SER A 541 19.46 29.25 -15.44
C SER A 541 18.35 30.22 -15.84
N VAL A 542 17.51 30.61 -14.88
CA VAL A 542 16.43 31.58 -15.10
C VAL A 542 17.01 32.94 -15.43
N ALA A 543 18.01 33.42 -14.66
CA ALA A 543 18.65 34.72 -14.90
C ALA A 543 19.30 34.79 -16.30
N ALA A 544 19.96 33.69 -16.75
CA ALA A 544 20.57 33.62 -18.08
C ALA A 544 19.51 33.70 -19.20
N LEU A 545 18.37 33.00 -19.02
CA LEU A 545 17.27 33.08 -19.98
C LEU A 545 16.56 34.44 -19.98
N ASP A 546 16.36 35.03 -18.82
CA ASP A 546 15.77 36.37 -18.71
C ASP A 546 16.64 37.44 -19.37
N GLN A 547 17.98 37.32 -19.27
CA GLN A 547 18.92 38.18 -20.00
C GLN A 547 18.82 38.01 -21.52
N GLN A 548 18.72 36.77 -22.01
CA GLN A 548 18.50 36.49 -23.43
C GLN A 548 17.16 37.06 -23.94
N LEU A 549 16.07 36.86 -23.17
CA LEU A 549 14.76 37.43 -23.47
C LEU A 549 14.81 38.97 -23.53
N ALA A 550 15.42 39.60 -22.54
CA ALA A 550 15.59 41.05 -22.53
C ALA A 550 16.35 41.57 -23.74
N THR A 551 17.41 40.87 -24.15
CA THR A 551 18.18 41.23 -25.37
C THR A 551 17.34 41.11 -26.65
N LEU A 552 16.53 40.04 -26.77
CA LEU A 552 15.60 39.86 -27.89
C LEU A 552 14.50 40.92 -27.92
N GLN A 553 13.95 41.28 -26.74
CA GLN A 553 12.92 42.30 -26.63
C GLN A 553 13.37 43.69 -27.06
N GLN A 554 14.68 43.97 -26.99
CA GLN A 554 15.26 45.25 -27.46
C GLN A 554 15.41 45.32 -29.00
N GLN A 555 15.31 44.17 -29.71
CA GLN A 555 15.38 44.15 -31.15
C GLN A 555 14.07 44.59 -31.80
N PRO A 556 14.08 45.13 -33.03
CA PRO A 556 12.86 45.47 -33.75
C PRO A 556 11.90 44.29 -33.84
N PRO A 557 10.58 44.51 -33.81
CA PRO A 557 9.58 43.50 -33.98
C PRO A 557 9.72 42.72 -35.30
N SER A 558 9.82 41.39 -35.23
CA SER A 558 9.75 40.51 -36.40
C SER A 558 9.12 39.16 -36.02
N PRO A 559 8.51 38.42 -36.96
CA PRO A 559 7.95 37.10 -36.71
C PRO A 559 8.98 36.11 -36.13
N GLU A 560 10.21 36.20 -36.57
CA GLU A 560 11.32 35.33 -36.13
C GLU A 560 11.72 35.62 -34.70
N ARG A 561 11.80 36.92 -34.32
CA ARG A 561 12.05 37.37 -32.97
C ARG A 561 10.95 36.89 -32.02
N ASP A 562 9.70 37.07 -32.39
CA ASP A 562 8.55 36.71 -31.59
C ASP A 562 8.46 35.19 -31.40
N GLU A 563 8.81 34.41 -32.42
CA GLU A 563 8.95 32.98 -32.32
C GLU A 563 10.10 32.56 -31.38
N GLN A 564 11.25 33.22 -31.46
CA GLN A 564 12.35 33.00 -30.52
C GLN A 564 11.98 33.31 -29.09
N ILE A 565 11.30 34.43 -28.84
CA ILE A 565 10.79 34.79 -27.51
C ILE A 565 9.84 33.71 -27.00
N ARG A 566 8.89 33.23 -27.83
CA ARG A 566 7.97 32.16 -27.44
C ARG A 566 8.72 30.88 -27.05
N ARG A 567 9.71 30.47 -27.86
CA ARG A 567 10.53 29.26 -27.61
C ARG A 567 11.33 29.40 -26.30
N LEU A 568 12.02 30.51 -26.10
CA LEU A 568 12.79 30.77 -24.88
C LEU A 568 11.89 30.86 -23.65
N THR A 569 10.76 31.53 -23.75
CA THR A 569 9.78 31.59 -22.65
C THR A 569 9.25 30.20 -22.32
N ALA A 570 8.94 29.38 -23.33
CA ALA A 570 8.50 28.01 -23.12
C ALA A 570 9.59 27.08 -22.56
N SER A 571 10.88 27.41 -22.80
CA SER A 571 12.02 26.64 -22.26
C SER A 571 12.41 27.02 -20.83
N LYS A 572 11.81 28.06 -20.25
CA LYS A 572 12.12 28.49 -18.88
C LYS A 572 11.86 27.35 -17.89
N PRO A 573 12.88 26.93 -17.12
CA PRO A 573 12.73 25.82 -16.19
C PRO A 573 11.74 26.18 -15.09
N ARG A 574 10.91 25.23 -14.70
CA ARG A 574 10.01 25.39 -13.56
C ARG A 574 10.80 25.57 -12.29
N GLU A 575 10.29 26.40 -11.36
CA GLU A 575 10.85 26.50 -10.02
C GLU A 575 10.87 25.11 -9.35
N PRO A 576 12.04 24.68 -8.84
CA PRO A 576 12.13 23.38 -8.20
C PRO A 576 11.35 23.35 -6.88
N ARG A 577 10.63 22.27 -6.66
CA ARG A 577 9.81 22.01 -5.46
C ARG A 577 9.83 20.53 -5.14
N LEU A 578 9.31 20.15 -3.97
CA LEU A 578 9.20 18.75 -3.55
C LEU A 578 7.75 18.30 -3.55
N PHE A 579 7.51 17.14 -4.12
CA PHE A 579 6.27 16.40 -3.94
C PHE A 579 6.39 15.62 -2.63
N ALA A 580 5.80 16.14 -1.55
CA ALA A 580 5.94 15.65 -0.18
C ALA A 580 4.60 15.75 0.57
N LEU A 581 4.51 15.08 1.71
CA LEU A 581 3.46 15.27 2.72
C LEU A 581 4.11 15.83 3.99
N TRP A 582 3.49 16.81 4.63
CA TRP A 582 4.01 17.40 5.85
C TRP A 582 2.90 17.77 6.82
N ASP A 583 3.24 17.83 8.11
CA ASP A 583 2.30 18.19 9.16
C ASP A 583 2.09 19.72 9.20
N HIS A 584 0.84 20.12 9.34
CA HIS A 584 0.40 21.53 9.39
C HIS A 584 0.12 22.01 10.81
N GLY A 585 0.35 21.19 11.82
CA GLY A 585 0.07 21.46 13.22
C GLY A 585 -1.28 20.93 13.65
N ASP A 586 -1.91 21.63 14.59
CA ASP A 586 -3.11 21.22 15.28
C ASP A 586 -4.30 20.96 14.32
N PRO A 587 -4.73 19.70 14.15
CA PRO A 587 -5.81 19.36 13.23
C PRO A 587 -7.19 19.56 13.84
N SER A 588 -8.23 19.45 13.00
CA SER A 588 -9.60 19.32 13.49
C SER A 588 -9.79 18.00 14.25
N PRO A 589 -10.76 17.91 15.19
CA PRO A 589 -11.07 16.66 15.89
C PRO A 589 -11.44 15.54 14.92
N THR A 590 -11.17 14.29 15.29
CA THR A 590 -11.50 13.10 14.51
C THR A 590 -12.71 12.41 15.12
N TRP A 591 -13.65 12.01 14.27
CA TRP A 591 -14.90 11.39 14.64
C TRP A 591 -15.07 10.07 13.93
N ILE A 592 -15.73 9.11 14.57
CA ILE A 592 -16.20 7.91 13.89
C ILE A 592 -17.36 8.32 12.99
N TYR A 593 -17.21 8.25 11.68
CA TYR A 593 -18.32 8.46 10.77
C TYR A 593 -19.16 7.20 10.68
N ARG A 594 -20.39 7.25 11.19
CA ARG A 594 -21.31 6.11 11.16
C ARG A 594 -21.53 5.66 9.72
N ARG A 595 -21.26 4.39 9.42
CA ARG A 595 -21.27 3.83 8.06
C ARG A 595 -20.36 4.55 7.05
N GLY A 596 -19.34 5.24 7.54
CA GLY A 596 -18.44 6.03 6.70
C GLY A 596 -19.04 7.34 6.18
N ASP A 597 -20.24 7.71 6.64
CA ASP A 597 -20.93 8.93 6.26
C ASP A 597 -20.45 10.10 7.12
N TYR A 598 -19.72 11.01 6.49
CA TYR A 598 -19.18 12.21 7.14
C TYR A 598 -20.25 13.20 7.62
N GLN A 599 -21.49 13.08 7.13
CA GLN A 599 -22.64 13.88 7.58
C GLN A 599 -23.28 13.30 8.84
N ASN A 600 -22.88 12.09 9.23
CA ASN A 600 -23.41 11.39 10.41
C ASN A 600 -22.27 11.03 11.37
N PRO A 601 -21.64 12.01 12.04
CA PRO A 601 -20.57 11.76 12.99
C PRO A 601 -21.10 11.01 14.22
N GLY A 602 -20.28 10.09 14.71
CA GLY A 602 -20.47 9.38 15.97
C GLY A 602 -19.57 9.99 17.06
N PRO A 603 -19.08 9.20 18.01
CA PRO A 603 -18.20 9.70 19.05
C PRO A 603 -16.84 10.15 18.49
N PRO A 604 -16.20 11.14 19.12
CA PRO A 604 -14.83 11.53 18.79
C PRO A 604 -13.85 10.42 19.20
N VAL A 605 -12.69 10.40 18.53
CA VAL A 605 -11.60 9.49 18.86
C VAL A 605 -10.27 10.25 18.93
N GLN A 606 -9.37 9.74 19.75
CA GLN A 606 -7.99 10.19 19.84
C GLN A 606 -7.11 9.41 18.84
N PRO A 607 -5.97 9.98 18.38
CA PRO A 607 -5.03 9.25 17.56
C PRO A 607 -4.50 8.00 18.30
N GLY A 608 -4.45 6.88 17.61
CA GLY A 608 -4.00 5.63 18.20
C GLY A 608 -3.81 4.53 17.17
N VAL A 609 -3.05 3.53 17.54
CA VAL A 609 -2.79 2.33 16.76
C VAL A 609 -3.94 1.33 16.90
N PRO A 610 -4.02 0.30 16.03
CA PRO A 610 -5.03 -0.74 16.16
C PRO A 610 -4.98 -1.42 17.54
N ALA A 611 -6.12 -1.48 18.22
CA ALA A 611 -6.19 -1.95 19.59
C ALA A 611 -5.69 -3.40 19.78
N VAL A 612 -5.83 -4.25 18.77
CA VAL A 612 -5.33 -5.64 18.80
C VAL A 612 -3.80 -5.71 18.86
N LEU A 613 -3.11 -4.69 18.35
CA LEU A 613 -1.64 -4.57 18.32
C LEU A 613 -1.10 -3.62 19.39
N ASP A 614 -1.99 -2.94 20.12
CA ASP A 614 -1.60 -2.01 21.18
C ASP A 614 -1.30 -2.76 22.49
N GLU A 615 -0.17 -2.44 23.11
CA GLU A 615 0.30 -3.12 24.32
C GLU A 615 -0.08 -2.29 25.56
N PRO A 616 -0.80 -2.86 26.53
CA PRO A 616 -1.23 -2.14 27.74
C PRO A 616 -0.10 -1.48 28.55
N GLY A 617 1.11 -2.04 28.49
CA GLY A 617 2.30 -1.51 29.20
C GLY A 617 3.08 -0.43 28.42
N ARG A 618 2.76 -0.21 27.14
CA ARG A 618 3.50 0.68 26.22
C ARG A 618 2.53 1.41 25.31
N PRO A 619 1.64 2.26 25.89
CA PRO A 619 0.57 2.92 25.13
C PRO A 619 1.14 3.85 24.06
N PHE A 620 0.40 4.00 22.97
CA PHE A 620 0.74 4.97 21.92
C PHE A 620 0.60 6.40 22.45
N GLN A 621 1.69 7.15 22.51
CA GLN A 621 1.72 8.54 23.02
C GLN A 621 2.40 9.46 22.01
N PRO A 622 1.65 10.20 21.21
CA PRO A 622 2.20 11.21 20.30
C PRO A 622 2.55 12.48 21.06
N GLY A 623 3.58 13.18 20.57
CA GLY A 623 4.01 14.46 21.10
C GLY A 623 4.86 15.23 20.08
N PRO A 624 5.04 16.53 20.24
CA PRO A 624 5.86 17.32 19.32
C PRO A 624 7.25 16.70 19.12
N PRO A 625 7.77 16.62 17.89
CA PRO A 625 9.03 15.93 17.60
C PRO A 625 10.23 16.62 18.24
N TYR A 626 10.16 17.95 18.41
CA TYR A 626 11.17 18.76 19.11
C TYR A 626 10.51 20.01 19.71
N PRO A 627 11.14 20.68 20.67
CA PRO A 627 10.58 21.89 21.28
C PRO A 627 10.32 22.99 20.25
N GLY A 628 9.11 23.52 20.24
CA GLY A 628 8.70 24.57 19.30
C GLY A 628 8.28 24.06 17.91
N ALA A 629 8.26 22.75 17.69
CA ALA A 629 7.74 22.18 16.45
C ALA A 629 6.28 22.55 16.23
N VAL A 630 5.94 22.91 15.00
CA VAL A 630 4.54 23.13 14.59
C VAL A 630 3.83 21.79 14.41
N SER A 631 4.57 20.73 14.13
CA SER A 631 4.04 19.39 13.92
C SER A 631 3.42 18.78 15.18
N THR A 632 2.40 17.96 14.98
CA THR A 632 1.77 17.15 16.05
C THR A 632 2.65 16.00 16.53
N GLY A 633 3.66 15.56 15.74
CA GLY A 633 4.52 14.40 15.99
C GLY A 633 3.79 13.04 15.99
N ARG A 634 2.51 13.01 15.61
CA ARG A 634 1.69 11.80 15.61
C ARG A 634 2.25 10.74 14.65
N ARG A 635 2.68 11.17 13.45
CA ARG A 635 3.27 10.29 12.44
C ARG A 635 4.63 9.74 12.87
N LEU A 636 5.45 10.55 13.52
CA LEU A 636 6.73 10.10 14.09
C LEU A 636 6.54 9.08 15.20
N ALA A 637 5.58 9.32 16.11
CA ALA A 637 5.23 8.34 17.15
C ALA A 637 4.76 7.02 16.53
N PHE A 638 3.96 7.08 15.48
CA PHE A 638 3.50 5.91 14.75
C PHE A 638 4.64 5.17 14.03
N ALA A 639 5.52 5.90 13.36
CA ALA A 639 6.69 5.33 12.70
C ALA A 639 7.60 4.60 13.69
N ASN A 640 7.85 5.19 14.86
CA ASN A 640 8.62 4.57 15.94
C ASN A 640 7.92 3.33 16.52
N TRP A 641 6.59 3.35 16.67
CA TRP A 641 5.81 2.20 17.11
C TRP A 641 5.90 1.07 16.10
N LEU A 642 5.74 1.37 14.80
CA LEU A 642 5.76 0.41 13.71
C LEU A 642 7.13 -0.25 13.51
N THR A 643 8.21 0.47 13.78
CA THR A 643 9.59 0.01 13.59
C THR A 643 10.24 -0.55 14.86
N ARG A 644 9.45 -0.86 15.88
CA ARG A 644 9.97 -1.57 17.06
C ARG A 644 10.45 -2.97 16.68
N PRO A 645 11.56 -3.45 17.27
CA PRO A 645 12.08 -4.79 16.99
C PRO A 645 11.07 -5.91 17.27
N ASP A 646 10.19 -5.72 18.25
CA ASP A 646 9.15 -6.65 18.68
C ASP A 646 7.80 -6.43 18.00
N HIS A 647 7.71 -5.52 17.00
CA HIS A 647 6.45 -5.30 16.28
C HIS A 647 6.01 -6.56 15.52
N PRO A 648 4.77 -7.06 15.74
CA PRO A 648 4.35 -8.36 15.23
C PRO A 648 4.45 -8.54 13.71
N LEU A 649 4.24 -7.50 12.94
CA LEU A 649 3.99 -7.57 11.50
C LEU A 649 5.11 -7.02 10.63
N THR A 650 5.73 -5.90 10.99
CA THR A 650 6.61 -5.13 10.09
C THR A 650 7.75 -5.97 9.50
N ALA A 651 8.51 -6.66 10.34
CA ALA A 651 9.62 -7.51 9.87
C ALA A 651 9.10 -8.72 9.08
N ARG A 652 8.04 -9.39 9.56
CA ARG A 652 7.44 -10.55 8.85
C ARG A 652 6.95 -10.17 7.45
N VAL A 653 6.29 -9.02 7.30
CA VAL A 653 5.72 -8.60 6.01
C VAL A 653 6.79 -8.31 4.97
N ILE A 654 7.85 -7.58 5.33
CA ILE A 654 8.91 -7.29 4.37
C ILE A 654 9.74 -8.54 4.03
N VAL A 655 10.07 -9.36 5.01
CA VAL A 655 10.78 -10.64 4.81
C VAL A 655 9.99 -11.57 3.89
N ASN A 656 8.68 -11.71 4.14
CA ASN A 656 7.79 -12.50 3.28
C ASN A 656 7.72 -11.98 1.84
N ARG A 657 7.77 -10.65 1.66
CA ARG A 657 7.77 -10.02 0.32
C ARG A 657 9.09 -10.26 -0.40
N VAL A 658 10.23 -10.12 0.28
CA VAL A 658 11.53 -10.46 -0.30
C VAL A 658 11.57 -11.94 -0.69
N TRP A 659 11.08 -12.81 0.17
CA TRP A 659 10.93 -14.24 -0.11
C TRP A 659 10.10 -14.49 -1.36
N HIS A 660 8.94 -13.85 -1.48
CA HIS A 660 8.07 -13.94 -2.66
C HIS A 660 8.80 -13.60 -3.95
N HIS A 661 9.61 -12.55 -3.96
CA HIS A 661 10.33 -12.14 -5.17
C HIS A 661 11.42 -13.13 -5.58
N HIS A 662 12.01 -13.87 -4.64
CA HIS A 662 13.02 -14.89 -4.94
C HIS A 662 12.41 -16.26 -5.31
N PHE A 663 11.33 -16.65 -4.65
CA PHE A 663 10.74 -17.99 -4.81
C PHE A 663 9.43 -18.00 -5.61
N GLY A 664 8.95 -16.84 -6.06
CA GLY A 664 7.70 -16.71 -6.82
C GLY A 664 6.43 -16.80 -5.97
N GLN A 665 6.53 -17.18 -4.69
CA GLN A 665 5.43 -17.15 -3.71
C GLN A 665 5.95 -16.85 -2.31
N GLY A 666 5.14 -16.16 -1.51
CA GLY A 666 5.48 -15.89 -0.10
C GLY A 666 5.34 -17.13 0.78
N LEU A 667 6.01 -17.16 1.93
CA LEU A 667 5.71 -18.10 3.01
C LEU A 667 4.25 -17.94 3.44
N VAL A 668 3.78 -16.69 3.54
CA VAL A 668 2.36 -16.31 3.52
C VAL A 668 2.02 -15.85 2.11
N ARG A 669 1.14 -16.57 1.41
CA ARG A 669 0.84 -16.28 -0.01
C ARG A 669 0.06 -14.99 -0.21
N THR A 670 -0.76 -14.63 0.76
CA THR A 670 -1.53 -13.37 0.79
C THR A 670 -0.65 -12.22 1.28
N LEU A 671 0.20 -11.65 0.39
CA LEU A 671 1.24 -10.68 0.73
C LEU A 671 0.77 -9.44 1.50
N GLY A 672 -0.47 -9.01 1.29
CA GLY A 672 -1.08 -7.85 1.94
C GLY A 672 -2.09 -8.19 3.02
N ASN A 673 -2.25 -9.48 3.37
CA ASN A 673 -3.21 -9.91 4.37
C ASN A 673 -2.66 -11.07 5.22
N PHE A 674 -2.22 -10.75 6.42
CA PHE A 674 -1.77 -11.65 7.48
C PHE A 674 -2.86 -11.89 8.53
N GLY A 675 -4.02 -11.25 8.36
CA GLY A 675 -5.18 -11.41 9.22
C GLY A 675 -5.85 -12.77 9.10
N THR A 676 -7.02 -12.89 9.72
CA THR A 676 -7.76 -14.17 9.85
C THR A 676 -8.21 -14.80 8.53
N MET A 677 -8.36 -13.98 7.49
CA MET A 677 -8.68 -14.42 6.12
C MET A 677 -7.44 -14.56 5.24
N GLY A 678 -6.26 -14.24 5.74
CA GLY A 678 -5.01 -14.50 5.05
C GLY A 678 -4.59 -15.96 5.14
N ASP A 679 -3.69 -16.38 4.26
CA ASP A 679 -3.09 -17.71 4.33
C ASP A 679 -2.22 -17.82 5.59
N ARG A 680 -2.23 -19.00 6.20
CA ARG A 680 -1.23 -19.31 7.22
C ARG A 680 0.14 -19.54 6.57
N PRO A 681 1.23 -19.16 7.23
CA PRO A 681 2.56 -19.42 6.70
C PRO A 681 2.79 -20.92 6.49
N SER A 682 3.42 -21.27 5.37
CA SER A 682 3.80 -22.66 5.09
C SER A 682 4.87 -23.16 6.07
N HIS A 683 5.76 -22.27 6.50
CA HIS A 683 6.84 -22.51 7.45
C HIS A 683 6.83 -21.39 8.51
N PRO A 684 5.98 -21.49 9.55
CA PRO A 684 5.82 -20.42 10.53
C PRO A 684 7.10 -20.13 11.29
N GLU A 685 7.84 -21.18 11.67
CA GLU A 685 9.12 -21.05 12.38
C GLU A 685 10.17 -20.37 11.51
N LEU A 686 10.24 -20.68 10.22
CA LEU A 686 11.15 -20.02 9.28
C LEU A 686 10.81 -18.54 9.13
N LEU A 687 9.53 -18.20 9.04
CA LEU A 687 9.09 -16.81 8.92
C LEU A 687 9.51 -16.00 10.15
N ASP A 688 9.30 -16.55 11.35
CA ASP A 688 9.66 -15.90 12.61
C ASP A 688 11.18 -15.80 12.77
N TRP A 689 11.92 -16.88 12.43
CA TRP A 689 13.37 -16.87 12.45
C TRP A 689 13.95 -15.81 11.51
N LEU A 690 13.45 -15.74 10.27
CA LEU A 690 13.86 -14.73 9.29
C LEU A 690 13.53 -13.31 9.74
N ALA A 691 12.36 -13.09 10.36
CA ALA A 691 11.99 -11.79 10.89
C ALA A 691 12.92 -11.34 12.02
N CYS A 692 13.24 -12.23 12.96
CA CYS A 692 14.21 -11.97 14.02
C CYS A 692 15.62 -11.73 13.47
N GLU A 693 16.07 -12.57 12.53
CA GLU A 693 17.40 -12.47 11.90
C GLU A 693 17.56 -11.14 11.13
N PHE A 694 16.51 -10.71 10.41
CA PHE A 694 16.49 -9.44 9.71
C PHE A 694 16.62 -8.23 10.65
N VAL A 695 15.94 -8.27 11.78
CA VAL A 695 16.05 -7.24 12.83
C VAL A 695 17.45 -7.23 13.44
N ASP A 696 17.96 -8.40 13.83
CA ASP A 696 19.27 -8.53 14.47
C ASP A 696 20.43 -8.14 13.55
N ARG A 697 20.28 -8.29 12.23
CA ARG A 697 21.21 -7.80 11.21
C ARG A 697 21.00 -6.34 10.82
N GLY A 698 20.34 -5.55 11.67
CA GLY A 698 20.19 -4.11 11.48
C GLY A 698 19.20 -3.74 10.37
N TRP A 699 18.17 -4.56 10.13
CA TRP A 699 17.15 -4.30 9.11
C TRP A 699 17.72 -4.17 7.69
N SER A 700 18.84 -4.83 7.38
CA SER A 700 19.51 -4.80 6.09
C SER A 700 18.85 -5.73 5.08
N LEU A 701 18.35 -5.17 4.00
CA LEU A 701 17.79 -5.96 2.90
C LEU A 701 18.88 -6.75 2.17
N LYS A 702 20.09 -6.19 2.02
CA LYS A 702 21.18 -6.89 1.35
C LYS A 702 21.66 -8.10 2.16
N GLU A 703 21.66 -8.03 3.51
CA GLU A 703 21.93 -9.19 4.35
C GLU A 703 20.89 -10.30 4.17
N LEU A 704 19.60 -9.94 4.05
CA LEU A 704 18.55 -10.90 3.77
C LEU A 704 18.74 -11.56 2.40
N HIS A 705 19.12 -10.81 1.37
CA HIS A 705 19.44 -11.36 0.05
C HIS A 705 20.64 -12.31 0.10
N ARG A 706 21.71 -11.94 0.79
CA ARG A 706 22.88 -12.81 1.00
C ARG A 706 22.47 -14.15 1.59
N LEU A 707 21.68 -14.10 2.62
CA LEU A 707 21.20 -15.29 3.32
C LEU A 707 20.38 -16.21 2.39
N ILE A 708 19.48 -15.64 1.61
CA ILE A 708 18.62 -16.38 0.68
C ILE A 708 19.43 -16.95 -0.49
N LEU A 709 20.21 -16.11 -1.19
CA LEU A 709 20.92 -16.53 -2.42
C LEU A 709 22.02 -17.55 -2.15
N ASN A 710 22.57 -17.58 -0.93
CA ASN A 710 23.55 -18.57 -0.52
C ASN A 710 22.94 -19.89 -0.02
N SER A 711 21.59 -19.98 0.12
CA SER A 711 20.93 -21.21 0.53
C SER A 711 20.92 -22.27 -0.58
N THR A 712 20.88 -23.53 -0.20
CA THR A 712 20.63 -24.64 -1.14
C THR A 712 19.26 -24.50 -1.76
N ALA A 713 18.26 -24.09 -0.99
CA ALA A 713 16.89 -23.89 -1.43
C ALA A 713 16.78 -22.93 -2.63
N TRP A 714 17.55 -21.84 -2.64
CA TRP A 714 17.52 -20.91 -3.77
C TRP A 714 18.30 -21.42 -4.98
N ARG A 715 19.35 -22.21 -4.76
CA ARG A 715 20.21 -22.75 -5.83
C ARG A 715 19.62 -23.96 -6.55
N GLN A 716 18.47 -24.47 -6.15
CA GLN A 716 17.77 -25.59 -6.81
C GLN A 716 17.48 -25.27 -8.27
N SER A 717 17.41 -26.32 -9.11
CA SER A 717 16.80 -26.25 -10.44
C SER A 717 15.27 -26.21 -10.34
N SER A 718 14.61 -25.88 -11.47
CA SER A 718 13.14 -26.00 -11.60
C SER A 718 12.68 -27.41 -11.98
N GLU A 719 13.58 -28.39 -12.04
CA GLU A 719 13.25 -29.78 -12.38
C GLU A 719 12.23 -30.39 -11.42
N VAL A 720 11.25 -31.10 -11.98
CA VAL A 720 10.13 -31.68 -11.22
C VAL A 720 10.31 -33.20 -11.13
N SER A 721 10.76 -33.69 -9.98
CA SER A 721 10.76 -35.12 -9.71
C SER A 721 9.33 -35.69 -9.62
N PRO A 722 9.10 -36.99 -9.92
CA PRO A 722 7.77 -37.58 -9.75
C PRO A 722 7.21 -37.41 -8.33
N ALA A 723 8.03 -37.57 -7.31
CA ALA A 723 7.65 -37.40 -5.91
C ALA A 723 7.25 -35.94 -5.59
N ALA A 724 8.04 -34.97 -6.07
CA ALA A 724 7.72 -33.54 -5.89
C ALA A 724 6.45 -33.15 -6.64
N ARG A 725 6.18 -33.73 -7.80
CA ARG A 725 4.93 -33.49 -8.55
C ARG A 725 3.70 -33.98 -7.79
N GLU A 726 3.81 -35.08 -7.08
CA GLU A 726 2.73 -35.69 -6.31
C GLU A 726 2.51 -35.00 -4.96
N ARG A 727 3.59 -34.74 -4.22
CA ARG A 727 3.52 -34.34 -2.79
C ARG A 727 3.67 -32.86 -2.56
N ASP A 728 4.28 -32.11 -3.49
CA ASP A 728 4.44 -30.67 -3.46
C ASP A 728 4.13 -30.03 -4.82
N PRO A 729 2.92 -30.26 -5.40
CA PRO A 729 2.57 -29.73 -6.71
C PRO A 729 2.66 -28.21 -6.77
N ASP A 730 2.22 -27.52 -5.72
CA ASP A 730 2.16 -26.06 -5.61
C ASP A 730 3.46 -25.44 -5.10
N ARG A 731 4.52 -26.21 -4.90
CA ARG A 731 5.83 -25.79 -4.37
C ARG A 731 5.75 -25.08 -3.00
N ARG A 732 4.77 -25.46 -2.16
CA ARG A 732 4.63 -24.89 -0.81
C ARG A 732 5.78 -25.26 0.12
N LEU A 733 6.40 -26.42 -0.12
CA LEU A 733 7.55 -26.91 0.64
C LEU A 733 8.90 -26.47 0.06
N VAL A 734 8.88 -25.74 -1.05
CA VAL A 734 10.09 -25.29 -1.74
C VAL A 734 10.98 -26.48 -2.18
N SER A 735 10.35 -27.56 -2.65
CA SER A 735 11.05 -28.78 -3.14
C SER A 735 11.85 -28.56 -4.43
N ARG A 736 11.62 -27.46 -5.11
CA ARG A 736 12.28 -27.02 -6.34
C ARG A 736 12.14 -25.53 -6.55
N GLN A 737 12.95 -24.93 -7.41
CA GLN A 737 12.80 -23.51 -7.80
C GLN A 737 11.63 -23.32 -8.78
N ALA A 738 11.15 -22.08 -8.87
CA ALA A 738 10.13 -21.67 -9.81
C ALA A 738 10.72 -21.37 -11.20
N LEU A 739 10.14 -21.91 -12.25
CA LEU A 739 10.30 -21.35 -13.58
C LEU A 739 9.44 -20.08 -13.66
N ARG A 740 10.04 -18.90 -13.86
CA ARG A 740 9.35 -17.60 -13.84
C ARG A 740 9.50 -16.89 -15.17
N ARG A 741 8.42 -16.28 -15.66
CA ARG A 741 8.51 -15.37 -16.81
C ARG A 741 9.19 -14.07 -16.40
N LEU A 742 9.92 -13.43 -17.32
CA LEU A 742 10.39 -12.06 -17.14
C LEU A 742 9.18 -11.12 -16.94
N ASP A 743 9.28 -10.21 -15.99
CA ASP A 743 8.29 -9.15 -15.85
C ASP A 743 8.41 -8.11 -16.98
N ALA A 744 7.42 -7.21 -17.05
CA ALA A 744 7.32 -6.23 -18.13
C ALA A 744 8.59 -5.39 -18.32
N GLU A 745 9.15 -4.89 -17.21
CA GLU A 745 10.35 -4.06 -17.22
C GLU A 745 11.60 -4.89 -17.54
N GLN A 746 11.74 -6.09 -16.97
CA GLN A 746 12.85 -6.99 -17.30
C GLN A 746 12.88 -7.35 -18.79
N LEU A 747 11.71 -7.66 -19.36
CA LEU A 747 11.56 -7.95 -20.77
C LEU A 747 11.98 -6.75 -21.64
N SER A 748 11.39 -5.59 -21.41
CA SER A 748 11.67 -4.37 -22.17
C SER A 748 13.15 -3.95 -22.07
N ASP A 749 13.69 -3.98 -20.84
CA ASP A 749 15.08 -3.60 -20.57
C ASP A 749 16.06 -4.58 -21.24
N THR A 750 15.77 -5.89 -21.20
CA THR A 750 16.62 -6.92 -21.83
C THR A 750 16.60 -6.81 -23.35
N LEU A 751 15.44 -6.54 -23.95
CA LEU A 751 15.33 -6.29 -25.40
C LEU A 751 16.21 -5.11 -25.84
N ARG A 752 16.16 -4.01 -25.09
CA ARG A 752 16.97 -2.81 -25.38
C ARG A 752 18.44 -3.03 -25.09
N LEU A 753 18.78 -3.75 -24.02
CA LEU A 753 20.17 -4.08 -23.68
C LEU A 753 20.78 -4.96 -24.76
N ALA A 754 20.10 -6.03 -25.19
CA ALA A 754 20.59 -6.96 -26.21
C ALA A 754 20.80 -6.27 -27.57
N SER A 755 19.91 -5.34 -27.93
CA SER A 755 20.05 -4.51 -29.14
C SER A 755 21.09 -3.40 -29.00
N GLY A 756 21.51 -3.05 -27.78
CA GLY A 756 22.40 -1.95 -27.46
C GLY A 756 21.74 -0.57 -27.53
N GLU A 757 20.41 -0.53 -27.42
CA GLU A 757 19.61 0.70 -27.42
C GLU A 757 19.24 1.16 -26.00
N LEU A 758 19.61 0.40 -24.98
CA LEU A 758 19.34 0.79 -23.59
C LEU A 758 20.19 2.01 -23.21
N ASP A 759 19.53 3.10 -22.91
CA ASP A 759 20.16 4.27 -22.29
C ASP A 759 20.41 3.98 -20.80
N PRO A 760 21.67 3.89 -20.37
CA PRO A 760 21.99 3.50 -18.99
C PRO A 760 21.84 4.61 -17.98
N ARG A 761 21.45 5.84 -18.36
CA ARG A 761 21.37 6.99 -17.44
C ARG A 761 20.37 6.78 -16.33
N PRO A 762 20.79 6.83 -15.06
CA PRO A 762 19.88 6.74 -13.92
C PRO A 762 19.29 8.12 -13.58
N PHE A 763 18.24 8.10 -12.76
CA PHE A 763 17.66 9.26 -12.07
C PHE A 763 17.04 10.32 -13.00
N GLY A 764 16.51 11.38 -12.36
CA GLY A 764 15.93 12.53 -13.02
C GLY A 764 14.49 12.32 -13.53
N PRO A 765 13.92 13.30 -14.20
CA PRO A 765 12.55 13.23 -14.73
C PRO A 765 12.29 11.97 -15.56
N ALA A 766 11.06 11.46 -15.50
CA ALA A 766 10.65 10.32 -16.31
C ALA A 766 10.71 10.64 -17.81
N ASP A 767 11.01 9.63 -18.63
CA ASP A 767 10.88 9.72 -20.09
C ASP A 767 9.40 9.83 -20.45
N GLY A 768 9.01 10.93 -21.07
CA GLY A 768 7.64 11.15 -21.50
C GLY A 768 7.14 10.08 -22.45
N VAL A 769 5.86 9.73 -22.33
CA VAL A 769 5.21 8.80 -23.25
C VAL A 769 4.73 9.52 -24.52
N ARG A 770 4.79 8.81 -25.65
CA ARG A 770 4.20 9.22 -26.91
C ARG A 770 3.03 8.32 -27.26
N ILE A 771 1.86 8.91 -27.41
CA ILE A 771 0.65 8.22 -27.86
C ILE A 771 0.59 8.40 -29.39
N HIS A 772 0.61 7.28 -30.12
CA HIS A 772 0.52 7.27 -31.57
C HIS A 772 -0.95 7.27 -32.03
N PRO A 773 -1.23 7.67 -33.30
CA PRO A 773 -2.61 7.72 -33.80
C PRO A 773 -3.34 6.38 -33.82
N ASP A 774 -2.61 5.27 -33.90
CA ASP A 774 -3.12 3.90 -33.83
C ASP A 774 -3.34 3.39 -32.39
N GLY A 775 -3.09 4.23 -31.39
CA GLY A 775 -3.24 3.90 -29.96
C GLY A 775 -2.00 3.27 -29.33
N LEU A 776 -0.93 3.00 -30.11
CA LEU A 776 0.33 2.52 -29.54
C LEU A 776 0.93 3.60 -28.61
N VAL A 777 1.36 3.21 -27.43
CA VAL A 777 2.05 4.08 -26.46
C VAL A 777 3.50 3.62 -26.33
N THR A 778 4.43 4.52 -26.61
CA THR A 778 5.88 4.28 -26.51
C THR A 778 6.53 5.26 -25.53
N ALA A 779 7.68 4.90 -24.98
CA ALA A 779 8.50 5.76 -24.13
C ALA A 779 9.93 5.85 -24.68
N GLY A 780 10.79 6.63 -24.01
CA GLY A 780 12.21 6.74 -24.29
C GLY A 780 12.96 5.41 -24.17
N SER A 781 14.29 5.46 -24.29
CA SER A 781 15.16 4.28 -24.35
C SER A 781 15.79 3.91 -23.00
N ARG A 782 15.53 4.66 -21.92
CA ARG A 782 15.98 4.28 -20.56
C ARG A 782 15.24 3.02 -20.08
N ARG A 783 15.67 2.49 -18.96
CA ARG A 783 14.99 1.37 -18.28
C ARG A 783 13.50 1.67 -18.10
N GLY A 784 12.67 0.63 -18.16
CA GLY A 784 11.22 0.72 -17.98
C GLY A 784 10.80 1.43 -16.69
N LEU A 785 11.61 1.37 -15.64
CA LEU A 785 11.44 2.11 -14.41
C LEU A 785 11.39 3.64 -14.60
N TYR A 786 12.08 4.17 -15.61
CA TYR A 786 12.15 5.60 -15.92
C TYR A 786 11.14 6.03 -16.99
N ALA A 787 10.38 5.12 -17.57
CA ALA A 787 9.24 5.46 -18.41
C ALA A 787 8.15 6.11 -17.56
N GLN A 788 7.54 7.18 -18.08
CA GLN A 788 6.46 7.88 -17.39
C GLN A 788 5.29 6.93 -17.09
N GLN A 789 4.95 6.78 -15.83
CA GLN A 789 3.88 5.91 -15.34
C GLN A 789 2.54 6.63 -15.35
N LEU A 790 1.79 6.51 -16.45
CA LEU A 790 0.45 7.06 -16.57
C LEU A 790 -0.61 5.98 -16.31
N ARG A 791 -1.52 6.21 -15.37
CA ARG A 791 -2.55 5.22 -14.98
C ARG A 791 -3.50 4.81 -16.11
N LYS A 792 -3.71 5.65 -17.12
CA LYS A 792 -4.62 5.39 -18.27
C LYS A 792 -3.91 5.07 -19.58
N PHE A 793 -2.65 5.46 -19.73
CA PHE A 793 -1.88 5.28 -20.97
C PHE A 793 -0.53 4.61 -20.64
N PRO A 794 -0.56 3.37 -20.16
CA PRO A 794 0.66 2.63 -19.95
C PRO A 794 1.39 2.41 -21.28
N VAL A 795 2.71 2.26 -21.23
CA VAL A 795 3.51 1.86 -22.39
C VAL A 795 3.02 0.51 -22.89
N THR A 796 2.63 0.40 -24.16
CA THR A 796 1.91 -0.76 -24.69
C THR A 796 2.68 -2.07 -24.53
N LEU A 797 4.00 -2.09 -24.73
CA LEU A 797 4.81 -3.29 -24.47
C LEU A 797 4.73 -3.72 -23.01
N LEU A 798 4.87 -2.77 -22.08
CA LEU A 798 4.82 -3.06 -20.64
C LEU A 798 3.44 -3.55 -20.21
N ASP A 799 2.38 -2.89 -20.69
CA ASP A 799 0.99 -3.27 -20.40
C ASP A 799 0.65 -4.68 -20.94
N SER A 800 1.12 -4.98 -22.16
CA SER A 800 0.95 -6.32 -22.76
C SER A 800 1.58 -7.44 -21.93
N PHE A 801 2.59 -7.13 -21.12
CA PHE A 801 3.29 -8.07 -20.23
C PHE A 801 2.99 -7.84 -18.76
N ASP A 802 1.75 -7.43 -18.46
CA ASP A 802 1.17 -7.34 -17.11
C ASP A 802 1.82 -6.26 -16.23
N LEU A 803 2.20 -5.09 -16.79
CA LEU A 803 2.57 -3.95 -15.97
C LEU A 803 1.40 -3.62 -15.01
N PRO A 804 1.62 -3.57 -13.69
CA PRO A 804 0.53 -3.39 -12.76
C PRO A 804 -0.10 -2.00 -12.87
N GLN A 805 -1.43 -1.95 -12.81
CA GLN A 805 -2.18 -0.71 -12.65
C GLN A 805 -2.16 -0.30 -11.17
N MET A 806 -1.68 0.91 -10.88
CA MET A 806 -1.57 1.44 -9.51
C MET A 806 -2.91 2.01 -9.01
N ASN A 807 -3.78 1.12 -8.44
CA ASN A 807 -5.10 1.51 -7.95
C ASN A 807 -5.50 0.77 -6.65
N PRO A 808 -5.09 1.26 -5.47
CA PRO A 808 -4.10 2.30 -5.24
C PRO A 808 -2.67 1.84 -5.45
N ASN A 809 -2.33 0.55 -5.20
CA ASN A 809 -1.01 -0.06 -5.29
C ASN A 809 -1.07 -1.48 -5.85
N CYS A 810 0.09 -2.13 -5.99
CA CYS A 810 0.22 -3.53 -6.38
C CYS A 810 1.14 -4.26 -5.40
N LEU A 811 0.63 -5.26 -4.70
CA LEU A 811 1.40 -6.07 -3.74
C LEU A 811 1.93 -7.36 -4.36
N ALA A 812 1.21 -7.89 -5.35
CA ALA A 812 1.58 -9.06 -6.13
C ALA A 812 1.20 -8.81 -7.59
N ARG A 813 2.15 -8.95 -8.49
CA ARG A 813 1.89 -8.86 -9.94
C ARG A 813 1.23 -10.14 -10.40
N SER A 814 0.25 -10.01 -11.28
CA SER A 814 -0.29 -11.14 -12.03
C SER A 814 0.65 -11.51 -13.17
N GLU A 815 0.70 -12.79 -13.51
CA GLU A 815 1.35 -13.28 -14.73
C GLU A 815 0.28 -13.92 -15.61
N SER A 816 0.02 -13.31 -16.77
CA SER A 816 -0.87 -13.88 -17.77
C SER A 816 -0.06 -14.56 -18.89
N LEU A 817 -0.65 -15.52 -19.53
CA LEU A 817 -0.13 -16.15 -20.76
C LEU A 817 -1.22 -16.07 -21.82
N VAL A 818 -1.14 -15.00 -22.63
CA VAL A 818 -2.17 -14.67 -23.61
C VAL A 818 -1.58 -14.44 -25.01
N ALA A 819 -2.35 -14.76 -26.04
CA ALA A 819 -1.92 -14.62 -27.44
C ALA A 819 -1.41 -13.21 -27.83
N PRO A 820 -1.97 -12.09 -27.32
CA PRO A 820 -1.44 -10.76 -27.61
C PRO A 820 0.04 -10.56 -27.26
N GLN A 821 0.57 -11.23 -26.24
CA GLN A 821 1.99 -11.16 -25.88
C GLN A 821 2.89 -11.71 -26.98
N ALA A 822 2.60 -12.91 -27.46
CA ALA A 822 3.33 -13.53 -28.57
C ALA A 822 3.17 -12.71 -29.87
N LEU A 823 1.96 -12.24 -30.18
CA LEU A 823 1.69 -11.42 -31.35
C LEU A 823 2.44 -10.09 -31.29
N HIS A 824 2.56 -9.48 -30.11
CA HIS A 824 3.33 -8.26 -29.93
C HIS A 824 4.82 -8.49 -30.27
N LEU A 825 5.43 -9.52 -29.67
CA LEU A 825 6.83 -9.82 -29.94
C LEU A 825 7.09 -10.20 -31.42
N LEU A 826 6.17 -10.89 -32.07
CA LEU A 826 6.29 -11.33 -33.46
C LEU A 826 6.07 -10.19 -34.47
N ASN A 827 5.11 -9.28 -34.20
CA ASN A 827 4.60 -8.38 -35.22
C ASN A 827 4.97 -6.90 -34.98
N ASP A 828 5.28 -6.49 -33.75
CA ASP A 828 5.57 -5.09 -33.47
C ASP A 828 6.82 -4.60 -34.23
N ALA A 829 6.71 -3.44 -34.88
CA ALA A 829 7.78 -2.86 -35.68
C ALA A 829 8.98 -2.45 -34.81
N GLY A 830 8.75 -1.99 -33.58
CA GLY A 830 9.79 -1.62 -32.61
C GLY A 830 10.60 -2.84 -32.19
N VAL A 831 9.93 -3.96 -31.86
CA VAL A 831 10.59 -5.22 -31.50
C VAL A 831 11.44 -5.75 -32.67
N ARG A 832 10.90 -5.74 -33.91
CA ARG A 832 11.68 -6.12 -35.10
C ARG A 832 12.87 -5.20 -35.31
N GLN A 833 12.73 -3.91 -35.03
CA GLN A 833 13.83 -2.96 -35.13
C GLN A 833 14.94 -3.27 -34.12
N LEU A 834 14.59 -3.62 -32.89
CA LEU A 834 15.56 -4.04 -31.87
C LEU A 834 16.32 -5.31 -32.30
N ALA A 835 15.64 -6.28 -32.94
CA ALA A 835 16.30 -7.47 -33.49
C ALA A 835 17.29 -7.11 -34.62
N ARG A 836 16.93 -6.16 -35.50
CA ARG A 836 17.85 -5.65 -36.53
C ARG A 836 19.08 -4.99 -35.93
N GLN A 837 18.91 -4.18 -34.91
CA GLN A 837 20.00 -3.49 -34.24
C GLN A 837 20.94 -4.48 -33.52
N ALA A 838 20.38 -5.52 -32.86
CA ALA A 838 21.19 -6.59 -32.30
C ALA A 838 22.02 -7.32 -33.38
N ALA A 839 21.41 -7.67 -34.51
CA ALA A 839 22.12 -8.26 -35.66
C ALA A 839 23.22 -7.35 -36.23
N GLN A 840 22.94 -6.04 -36.36
CA GLN A 840 23.91 -5.07 -36.86
C GLN A 840 25.21 -5.02 -36.06
N ARG A 841 25.15 -5.31 -34.75
CA ARG A 841 26.33 -5.32 -33.86
C ARG A 841 27.23 -6.52 -34.04
N VAL A 842 26.74 -7.56 -34.68
CA VAL A 842 27.50 -8.80 -34.91
C VAL A 842 27.81 -9.07 -36.39
N VAL A 843 27.29 -8.24 -37.30
CA VAL A 843 27.63 -8.28 -38.72
C VAL A 843 29.12 -8.04 -38.88
N GLY A 844 29.79 -8.88 -39.68
CA GLY A 844 31.23 -8.81 -39.92
C GLY A 844 32.07 -9.65 -38.96
N LEU A 845 31.49 -10.20 -37.91
CA LEU A 845 32.13 -11.28 -37.14
C LEU A 845 32.07 -12.59 -37.93
N ASP A 846 32.98 -13.51 -37.61
CA ASP A 846 32.83 -14.87 -38.10
C ASP A 846 31.48 -15.45 -37.58
N ARG A 847 30.88 -16.36 -38.38
CA ARG A 847 29.54 -16.90 -38.11
C ARG A 847 29.36 -17.45 -36.70
N GLU A 848 30.35 -18.23 -36.25
CA GLU A 848 30.25 -18.83 -34.89
C GLU A 848 30.28 -17.75 -33.81
N MET A 849 31.17 -16.77 -33.94
CA MET A 849 31.25 -15.63 -33.01
C MET A 849 29.99 -14.77 -33.08
N ALA A 850 29.40 -14.55 -34.25
CA ALA A 850 28.15 -13.79 -34.39
C ALA A 850 26.99 -14.47 -33.66
N LEU A 851 26.79 -15.77 -33.89
CA LEU A 851 25.74 -16.55 -33.23
C LEU A 851 25.96 -16.64 -31.73
N ALA A 852 27.20 -16.89 -31.25
CA ALA A 852 27.55 -16.90 -29.84
C ALA A 852 27.24 -15.56 -29.14
N SER A 853 27.58 -14.46 -29.82
CA SER A 853 27.30 -13.12 -29.28
C SER A 853 25.80 -12.85 -29.16
N LEU A 854 24.98 -13.24 -30.17
CA LEU A 854 23.52 -13.11 -30.08
C LEU A 854 22.94 -13.94 -28.91
N VAL A 855 23.34 -15.21 -28.79
CA VAL A 855 22.89 -16.07 -27.67
C VAL A 855 23.22 -15.46 -26.32
N ARG A 856 24.48 -15.04 -26.12
CA ARG A 856 24.90 -14.43 -24.84
C ARG A 856 24.14 -13.15 -24.52
N ARG A 857 23.87 -12.32 -25.55
CA ARG A 857 23.11 -11.06 -25.38
C ARG A 857 21.65 -11.28 -25.01
N PHE A 858 20.99 -12.25 -25.63
CA PHE A 858 19.57 -12.51 -25.39
C PHE A 858 19.34 -13.47 -24.22
N LEU A 859 20.10 -14.56 -24.15
CA LEU A 859 19.86 -15.60 -23.14
C LEU A 859 20.67 -15.41 -21.87
N GLY A 860 21.72 -14.59 -21.88
CA GLY A 860 22.60 -14.37 -20.71
C GLY A 860 23.34 -15.64 -20.29
N ARG A 861 23.58 -16.59 -21.21
CA ARG A 861 24.32 -17.81 -21.05
C ARG A 861 24.88 -18.30 -22.38
N SER A 862 25.71 -19.29 -22.36
CA SER A 862 26.15 -20.00 -23.56
C SER A 862 25.08 -20.96 -24.07
N ALA A 863 25.10 -21.27 -25.39
CA ALA A 863 24.19 -22.25 -25.99
C ALA A 863 24.61 -23.68 -25.61
N THR A 864 23.64 -24.59 -25.41
CA THR A 864 23.92 -26.02 -25.32
C THR A 864 24.36 -26.59 -26.69
N PRO A 865 24.96 -27.77 -26.74
CA PRO A 865 25.31 -28.42 -28.03
C PRO A 865 24.13 -28.54 -28.99
N GLU A 866 22.95 -28.90 -28.48
CA GLU A 866 21.70 -29.07 -29.27
C GLU A 866 21.22 -27.71 -29.79
N GLU A 867 21.25 -26.70 -28.97
CA GLU A 867 20.89 -25.31 -29.37
C GLU A 867 21.86 -24.79 -30.44
N TRP A 868 23.16 -25.08 -30.30
CA TRP A 868 24.15 -24.75 -31.29
C TRP A 868 23.87 -25.34 -32.64
N ASP A 869 23.60 -26.63 -32.72
CA ASP A 869 23.31 -27.32 -33.98
C ASP A 869 22.04 -26.74 -34.64
N LEU A 870 21.01 -26.45 -33.87
CA LEU A 870 19.79 -25.81 -34.38
C LEU A 870 20.06 -24.42 -34.92
N LEU A 871 20.81 -23.58 -34.18
CA LEU A 871 21.16 -22.22 -34.63
C LEU A 871 21.98 -22.20 -35.91
N ARG A 872 22.98 -23.08 -36.02
CA ARG A 872 23.81 -23.24 -37.22
C ARG A 872 23.00 -23.65 -38.45
N GLN A 873 22.15 -24.66 -38.31
CA GLN A 873 21.29 -25.15 -39.38
C GLN A 873 20.30 -24.05 -39.83
N HIS A 874 19.64 -23.40 -38.86
CA HIS A 874 18.67 -22.36 -39.15
C HIS A 874 19.33 -21.17 -39.87
N HIS A 875 20.43 -20.65 -39.34
CA HIS A 875 21.17 -19.56 -39.98
C HIS A 875 21.66 -19.93 -41.38
N ALA A 876 22.23 -21.13 -41.57
CA ALA A 876 22.71 -21.58 -42.88
C ALA A 876 21.58 -21.73 -43.90
N GLY A 877 20.42 -22.26 -43.49
CA GLY A 877 19.23 -22.39 -44.32
C GLY A 877 18.70 -21.01 -44.76
N LEU A 878 18.52 -20.09 -43.83
CA LEU A 878 18.09 -18.71 -44.11
C LEU A 878 19.05 -17.99 -45.07
N LEU A 879 20.35 -18.11 -44.82
CA LEU A 879 21.35 -17.46 -45.67
C LEU A 879 21.36 -18.04 -47.09
N ALA A 880 21.23 -19.37 -47.26
CA ALA A 880 21.13 -20.01 -48.55
C ALA A 880 19.88 -19.54 -49.32
N GLU A 881 18.75 -19.39 -48.66
CA GLU A 881 17.52 -18.91 -49.28
C GLU A 881 17.64 -17.42 -49.69
N LEU A 882 18.16 -16.57 -48.80
CA LEU A 882 18.32 -15.15 -49.07
C LEU A 882 19.33 -14.88 -50.22
N ARG A 883 20.39 -15.68 -50.35
CA ARG A 883 21.37 -15.59 -51.43
C ARG A 883 20.82 -15.95 -52.82
N GLN A 884 19.67 -16.62 -52.90
CA GLN A 884 18.98 -16.88 -54.15
C GLN A 884 18.24 -15.68 -54.72
N GLN A 885 18.06 -14.61 -53.91
CA GLN A 885 17.42 -13.37 -54.36
C GLN A 885 18.40 -12.56 -55.21
N PRO A 886 18.11 -12.30 -56.54
CA PRO A 886 19.06 -11.74 -57.49
C PRO A 886 19.59 -10.36 -57.10
N ASP A 887 18.76 -9.54 -56.44
CA ASP A 887 19.07 -8.13 -56.17
C ASP A 887 19.54 -7.90 -54.69
N LEU A 888 19.73 -8.96 -53.91
CA LEU A 888 20.12 -8.84 -52.50
C LEU A 888 21.64 -8.96 -52.35
N PRO A 889 22.35 -7.88 -51.93
CA PRO A 889 23.79 -7.94 -51.69
C PRO A 889 24.13 -9.00 -50.62
N PRO A 890 25.28 -9.70 -50.74
CA PRO A 890 25.68 -10.76 -49.78
C PRO A 890 25.72 -10.29 -48.30
N ALA A 891 26.21 -9.09 -48.05
CA ALA A 891 26.24 -8.47 -46.71
C ALA A 891 24.83 -8.20 -46.16
N GLU A 892 23.90 -7.84 -47.04
CA GLU A 892 22.51 -7.61 -46.66
C GLU A 892 21.79 -8.94 -46.36
N ALA A 893 22.06 -9.98 -47.17
CA ALA A 893 21.56 -11.33 -46.91
C ALA A 893 22.04 -11.86 -45.54
N GLU A 894 23.32 -11.67 -45.23
CA GLU A 894 23.88 -12.03 -43.92
C GLU A 894 23.20 -11.25 -42.78
N ARG A 895 23.02 -9.95 -42.91
CA ARG A 895 22.35 -9.11 -41.93
C ARG A 895 20.89 -9.56 -41.73
N GLN A 896 20.16 -9.90 -42.77
CA GLN A 896 18.79 -10.37 -42.68
C GLN A 896 18.69 -11.76 -42.02
N ALA A 897 19.62 -12.66 -42.33
CA ALA A 897 19.69 -13.97 -41.71
C ALA A 897 19.93 -13.84 -40.20
N LEU A 898 20.92 -13.03 -39.79
CA LEU A 898 21.19 -12.74 -38.37
C LEU A 898 20.01 -12.03 -37.67
N THR A 899 19.31 -11.13 -38.38
CA THR A 899 18.10 -10.47 -37.86
C THR A 899 17.00 -11.49 -37.53
N THR A 900 16.79 -12.44 -38.43
CA THR A 900 15.79 -13.50 -38.23
C THR A 900 16.16 -14.41 -37.08
N VAL A 901 17.45 -14.77 -36.95
CA VAL A 901 17.93 -15.52 -35.77
C VAL A 901 17.73 -14.73 -34.50
N ALA A 902 18.10 -13.45 -34.45
CA ALA A 902 17.88 -12.59 -33.27
C ALA A 902 16.40 -12.48 -32.93
N HIS A 903 15.52 -12.31 -33.91
CA HIS A 903 14.08 -12.27 -33.72
C HIS A 903 13.52 -13.62 -33.24
N GLY A 904 14.06 -14.74 -33.70
CA GLY A 904 13.71 -16.07 -33.19
C GLY A 904 14.13 -16.27 -31.74
N LEU A 905 15.35 -15.85 -31.35
CA LEU A 905 15.83 -15.91 -29.98
C LEU A 905 14.93 -15.14 -29.00
N LEU A 906 14.58 -13.90 -29.33
CA LEU A 906 13.75 -13.05 -28.46
C LEU A 906 12.29 -13.56 -28.32
N ASN A 907 11.81 -14.37 -29.27
CA ASN A 907 10.50 -15.02 -29.20
C ASN A 907 10.55 -16.40 -28.56
N SER A 908 11.71 -16.86 -28.13
CA SER A 908 11.86 -18.19 -27.52
C SER A 908 11.48 -18.21 -26.05
N ALA A 909 11.05 -19.35 -25.54
CA ALA A 909 10.84 -19.57 -24.11
C ALA A 909 12.13 -19.37 -23.31
N LEU A 910 13.30 -19.66 -23.91
CA LEU A 910 14.61 -19.48 -23.28
C LEU A 910 14.94 -18.01 -22.95
N PHE A 911 14.40 -17.10 -23.76
CA PHE A 911 14.50 -15.66 -23.49
C PHE A 911 13.49 -15.20 -22.44
N LEU A 912 12.23 -15.64 -22.60
CA LEU A 912 11.10 -15.17 -21.80
C LEU A 912 11.08 -15.67 -20.35
N TYR A 913 11.72 -16.82 -20.09
CA TYR A 913 11.68 -17.47 -18.77
C TYR A 913 13.06 -17.54 -18.12
N VAL A 914 13.03 -17.49 -16.80
CA VAL A 914 14.20 -17.69 -15.94
C VAL A 914 13.95 -18.94 -15.10
N ASP A 915 14.85 -19.91 -15.24
CA ASP A 915 14.89 -21.13 -14.42
C ASP A 915 15.61 -20.82 -13.10
#